data_1d18627ba1f6b1c816d936d0a9a3e0e5
#
_entry.id   1d18627ba1f6b1c816d936d0a9a3e0e5
#
_cell.length_a   1.000
_cell.length_b   1.000
_cell.length_c   1.000
_cell.angle_alpha   90.00
_cell.angle_beta   90.00
_cell.angle_gamma   90.00
#
_symmetry.space_group_name_H-M   'P 1'
#
loop_
_entity.id
_entity.type
_entity.pdbx_description
1 polymer ?
#
loop_
_entity_poly.entity_id
_entity_poly.type
_entity_poly.pdbx_seq_one_letter_code
_entity_poly.pdbx_strand_id
1 'polypeptide(L)'
;MRERKLVRCETCGAELPPRGDGPGRPARFCSRACRQRAYRQRSGEQQPEAVAGQQPMAVRLPASRDAFIGRAQELADIGVLLRRARLVSLVGTGGAGKTRLAAEYAARAVATYPDGVWIVELAPLTSDHLLAQTIASALGVREQGDEDTVDTVIGALQDKRALLVIDNCEHLVDASAALADALLSGCPQLRVLVTSRESLDLPGEAVLRVGHLTLPDESATLRSDAVQLFVERAKLLRPDFELTEANRPVVAEICVRLDGMPLAIELAARWVRVLAVEDILARLDDRFELLSRGPRTAATRHRDLRATIEWSYELLDDQERAALRRLSVLSGDFSLDSASAVCGLSPQRTLRLLADLDAKSLVVAVPGVVQRFRQLESIRLYAREKLAEAGEVDNTTERLVEWLTSLAETHYVGQMLHTVDDNRPKVHDERDNLLRAVEWTTARRDERLAVLAAALGGAWRRHGHTVQIRKLLEAALTITPADNRYRCLALQELGWFTYNAGDFRRTKELADEAMALEEPRGRPVVLARNLTLLTVVHQALGDPAASVRSAERCAELLRRQDLPLDAAVALHNLGYALMSAGDLERAAELIEQSLPTYIELADPVKRMETLHSAGALALERGEIEQAADYFRRSLEACPEAGLPAVDTLEGLAVVAAHTGEPKRALLLGTAMATHLRKWRLGREPYWQRHVDTAMATARAALSAQAAREATEAGERMTLVQAIAYSLRETVADHDDSPLSQRELDVAMLTAEGLTNREIAVRLSISERTVETHLLHIRTKLDLRTRAQVAAWAVERGRVSSRR
;
A
#
# COMPACT_ATOMS: atom_id res chain seq x y z
N MET A 1 -30.31 -21.03 -68.31
CA MET A 1 -29.92 -20.12 -67.27
C MET A 1 -29.53 -20.93 -66.04
N ARG A 2 -28.23 -21.01 -65.72
CA ARG A 2 -27.77 -21.73 -64.52
C ARG A 2 -27.78 -20.73 -63.35
N GLU A 3 -28.51 -21.02 -62.28
CA GLU A 3 -28.53 -20.25 -61.03
C GLU A 3 -27.11 -20.19 -60.46
N ARG A 4 -26.57 -18.98 -60.32
CA ARG A 4 -25.31 -18.71 -59.59
C ARG A 4 -25.58 -18.87 -58.09
N LYS A 5 -25.13 -19.94 -57.45
CA LYS A 5 -25.09 -20.07 -55.99
C LYS A 5 -24.19 -18.96 -55.40
N LEU A 6 -24.82 -18.06 -54.67
CA LEU A 6 -24.12 -17.03 -53.87
C LEU A 6 -23.32 -17.72 -52.74
N VAL A 7 -22.01 -17.50 -52.70
CA VAL A 7 -21.11 -18.01 -51.67
C VAL A 7 -21.02 -16.96 -50.54
N ARG A 8 -21.27 -17.39 -49.30
CA ARG A 8 -21.24 -16.52 -48.11
C ARG A 8 -20.03 -16.79 -47.23
N CYS A 9 -19.55 -15.76 -46.52
CA CYS A 9 -18.44 -15.82 -45.56
C CYS A 9 -18.82 -16.74 -44.38
N GLU A 10 -18.01 -17.69 -44.05
CA GLU A 10 -18.23 -18.68 -43.00
C GLU A 10 -18.30 -18.07 -41.59
N THR A 11 -17.78 -16.85 -41.39
CA THR A 11 -17.72 -16.20 -40.09
C THR A 11 -18.80 -15.14 -39.85
N CYS A 12 -19.15 -14.33 -40.86
CA CYS A 12 -20.07 -13.21 -40.69
C CYS A 12 -21.30 -13.25 -41.63
N GLY A 13 -21.43 -14.28 -42.53
CA GLY A 13 -22.54 -14.42 -43.44
C GLY A 13 -22.57 -13.44 -44.63
N ALA A 14 -21.66 -12.49 -44.72
CA ALA A 14 -21.60 -11.52 -45.82
C ALA A 14 -21.31 -12.21 -47.14
N GLU A 15 -21.88 -11.70 -48.28
CA GLU A 15 -21.63 -12.22 -49.61
C GLU A 15 -20.18 -12.04 -50.05
N LEU A 16 -19.58 -13.07 -50.58
CA LEU A 16 -18.25 -13.04 -51.12
C LEU A 16 -18.23 -12.54 -52.55
N PRO A 17 -17.23 -11.74 -52.97
CA PRO A 17 -17.14 -11.25 -54.33
C PRO A 17 -17.09 -12.38 -55.34
N PRO A 18 -17.69 -12.22 -56.51
CA PRO A 18 -17.71 -13.25 -57.57
C PRO A 18 -16.27 -13.56 -58.02
N ARG A 19 -16.07 -14.80 -58.39
CA ARG A 19 -14.78 -15.36 -58.77
C ARG A 19 -14.19 -14.67 -60.01
N GLY A 20 -12.99 -14.12 -59.91
CA GLY A 20 -12.18 -13.75 -61.10
C GLY A 20 -11.62 -15.02 -61.77
N ASP A 21 -11.43 -14.99 -63.10
CA ASP A 21 -11.04 -16.13 -63.97
C ASP A 21 -9.59 -16.61 -63.75
N GLY A 22 -9.12 -16.77 -62.52
CA GLY A 22 -7.76 -17.29 -62.27
C GLY A 22 -7.76 -18.63 -61.49
N PRO A 23 -6.72 -19.48 -61.58
CA PRO A 23 -6.62 -20.73 -60.85
C PRO A 23 -6.36 -20.49 -59.36
N GLY A 24 -7.35 -20.67 -58.47
CA GLY A 24 -7.23 -20.54 -57.02
C GLY A 24 -8.40 -21.18 -56.28
N ARG A 25 -8.20 -21.61 -55.01
CA ARG A 25 -9.27 -22.11 -54.14
C ARG A 25 -10.27 -20.98 -53.85
N PRO A 26 -11.57 -21.27 -53.75
CA PRO A 26 -12.61 -20.27 -53.47
C PRO A 26 -12.37 -19.59 -52.09
N ALA A 27 -12.58 -18.29 -52.04
CA ALA A 27 -12.50 -17.53 -50.77
C ALA A 27 -13.59 -18.01 -49.81
N ARG A 28 -13.21 -18.39 -48.61
CA ARG A 28 -14.14 -18.82 -47.54
C ARG A 28 -14.49 -17.68 -46.58
N PHE A 29 -13.75 -16.57 -46.61
CA PHE A 29 -13.89 -15.44 -45.72
C PHE A 29 -13.85 -14.11 -46.49
N CYS A 30 -14.70 -13.14 -46.12
CA CYS A 30 -14.80 -11.84 -46.76
C CYS A 30 -13.60 -10.91 -46.43
N SER A 31 -12.88 -11.17 -45.35
CA SER A 31 -11.74 -10.37 -44.92
C SER A 31 -10.73 -11.19 -44.11
N ARG A 32 -9.53 -10.63 -43.96
CA ARG A 32 -8.47 -11.20 -43.11
C ARG A 32 -8.94 -11.29 -41.64
N ALA A 33 -9.77 -10.37 -41.19
CA ALA A 33 -10.35 -10.38 -39.84
C ALA A 33 -11.31 -11.55 -39.63
N CYS A 34 -12.16 -11.89 -40.65
CA CYS A 34 -13.05 -13.05 -40.58
C CYS A 34 -12.28 -14.38 -40.58
N ARG A 35 -11.19 -14.46 -41.33
CA ARG A 35 -10.29 -15.62 -41.32
C ARG A 35 -9.63 -15.82 -39.96
N GLN A 36 -9.17 -14.73 -39.34
CA GLN A 36 -8.50 -14.77 -38.04
C GLN A 36 -9.48 -15.14 -36.94
N ARG A 37 -10.73 -14.66 -37.00
CA ARG A 37 -11.82 -15.01 -36.04
C ARG A 37 -12.20 -16.50 -36.16
N ALA A 38 -12.30 -17.05 -37.38
CA ALA A 38 -12.55 -18.48 -37.60
C ALA A 38 -11.38 -19.36 -37.12
N TYR A 39 -10.15 -18.89 -37.26
CA TYR A 39 -8.96 -19.57 -36.73
C TYR A 39 -9.01 -19.64 -35.19
N ARG A 40 -9.29 -18.51 -34.51
CA ARG A 40 -9.44 -18.44 -33.04
C ARG A 40 -10.56 -19.35 -32.52
N GLN A 41 -11.70 -19.40 -33.21
CA GLN A 41 -12.82 -20.30 -32.86
C GLN A 41 -12.48 -21.78 -32.96
N ARG A 42 -11.60 -22.17 -33.89
CA ARG A 42 -11.15 -23.57 -34.07
C ARG A 42 -10.04 -23.97 -33.15
N SER A 43 -9.22 -23.01 -32.68
CA SER A 43 -8.09 -23.26 -31.78
C SER A 43 -8.50 -23.38 -30.30
N GLY A 44 -9.79 -23.23 -29.97
CA GLY A 44 -10.26 -23.33 -28.57
C GLY A 44 -9.78 -22.21 -27.66
N GLU A 45 -9.11 -21.18 -28.18
CA GLU A 45 -8.67 -20.02 -27.44
C GLU A 45 -9.86 -19.03 -27.29
N GLN A 46 -10.75 -19.30 -26.37
CA GLN A 46 -11.57 -18.26 -25.77
C GLN A 46 -10.63 -17.39 -24.91
N GLN A 47 -10.10 -16.32 -25.49
CA GLN A 47 -9.71 -15.18 -24.66
C GLN A 47 -11.01 -14.63 -24.05
N PRO A 48 -11.09 -14.46 -22.72
CA PRO A 48 -12.22 -13.73 -22.14
C PRO A 48 -12.22 -12.34 -22.80
N GLU A 49 -13.38 -11.90 -23.23
CA GLU A 49 -13.61 -10.51 -23.61
C GLU A 49 -13.11 -9.67 -22.43
N ALA A 50 -12.11 -8.84 -22.66
CA ALA A 50 -11.65 -7.87 -21.69
C ALA A 50 -12.83 -6.94 -21.41
N VAL A 51 -13.47 -7.11 -20.26
CA VAL A 51 -14.38 -6.14 -19.69
C VAL A 51 -13.52 -4.89 -19.43
N ALA A 52 -13.67 -3.90 -20.27
CA ALA A 52 -13.03 -2.61 -20.12
C ALA A 52 -13.51 -2.02 -18.79
N GLY A 53 -12.62 -1.90 -17.78
CA GLY A 53 -12.92 -1.19 -16.57
C GLY A 53 -12.41 -1.75 -15.25
N GLN A 54 -11.55 -2.78 -15.24
CA GLN A 54 -10.83 -3.14 -14.02
C GLN A 54 -9.38 -2.66 -14.10
N GLN A 55 -9.09 -1.53 -13.46
CA GLN A 55 -7.73 -1.26 -13.02
C GLN A 55 -7.37 -2.34 -11.98
N PRO A 56 -6.22 -3.01 -12.07
CA PRO A 56 -5.82 -3.98 -11.07
C PRO A 56 -5.73 -3.28 -9.71
N MET A 57 -6.43 -3.78 -8.71
CA MET A 57 -6.28 -3.38 -7.32
C MET A 57 -4.80 -3.53 -6.94
N ALA A 58 -4.29 -2.55 -6.21
CA ALA A 58 -2.89 -2.27 -5.95
C ALA A 58 -2.01 -3.51 -5.75
N VAL A 59 -1.11 -3.74 -6.70
CA VAL A 59 -0.02 -4.70 -6.57
C VAL A 59 1.04 -4.03 -5.69
N ARG A 60 1.11 -4.36 -4.41
CA ARG A 60 2.19 -3.95 -3.52
C ARG A 60 3.31 -4.99 -3.60
N LEU A 61 4.13 -4.89 -4.62
CA LEU A 61 5.32 -5.72 -4.77
C LEU A 61 6.55 -4.89 -4.41
N PRO A 62 7.47 -5.40 -3.57
CA PRO A 62 8.74 -4.75 -3.33
C PRO A 62 9.53 -4.71 -4.65
N ALA A 63 9.95 -3.51 -5.08
CA ALA A 63 10.77 -3.34 -6.26
C ALA A 63 12.15 -3.95 -6.02
N SER A 64 12.48 -5.06 -6.69
CA SER A 64 13.84 -5.60 -6.67
C SER A 64 14.75 -4.74 -7.55
N ARG A 65 15.89 -4.30 -7.00
CA ARG A 65 16.91 -3.55 -7.75
C ARG A 65 17.83 -4.45 -8.56
N ASP A 66 17.95 -5.71 -8.16
CA ASP A 66 18.93 -6.65 -8.69
C ASP A 66 18.27 -7.69 -9.58
N ALA A 67 18.98 -8.11 -10.62
CA ALA A 67 18.52 -9.19 -11.50
C ALA A 67 18.27 -10.49 -10.71
N PHE A 68 17.16 -11.16 -11.02
CA PHE A 68 16.86 -12.48 -10.51
C PHE A 68 17.62 -13.52 -11.34
N ILE A 69 18.41 -14.35 -10.66
CA ILE A 69 19.33 -15.30 -11.34
C ILE A 69 18.91 -16.73 -11.05
N GLY A 70 18.86 -17.52 -12.12
CA GLY A 70 18.52 -18.93 -12.08
C GLY A 70 17.07 -19.23 -11.71
N ARG A 71 16.82 -20.43 -11.18
CA ARG A 71 15.54 -20.90 -10.60
C ARG A 71 14.34 -20.86 -11.56
N ALA A 72 14.59 -20.99 -12.86
CA ALA A 72 13.51 -21.02 -13.85
C ALA A 72 12.57 -22.21 -13.63
N GLN A 73 13.13 -23.35 -13.18
CA GLN A 73 12.37 -24.56 -12.89
C GLN A 73 11.49 -24.37 -11.66
N GLU A 74 12.03 -23.84 -10.57
CA GLU A 74 11.25 -23.62 -9.32
C GLU A 74 10.10 -22.61 -9.56
N LEU A 75 10.32 -21.57 -10.37
CA LEU A 75 9.25 -20.65 -10.78
C LEU A 75 8.14 -21.36 -11.56
N ALA A 76 8.51 -22.27 -12.48
CA ALA A 76 7.55 -23.07 -13.23
C ALA A 76 6.80 -24.05 -12.31
N ASP A 77 7.52 -24.68 -11.38
CA ASP A 77 6.96 -25.64 -10.40
C ASP A 77 5.96 -24.96 -9.46
N ILE A 78 6.25 -23.76 -8.95
CA ILE A 78 5.28 -22.96 -8.17
C ILE A 78 4.00 -22.77 -8.98
N GLY A 79 4.11 -22.39 -10.26
CA GLY A 79 2.95 -22.21 -11.14
C GLY A 79 2.16 -23.50 -11.36
N VAL A 80 2.82 -24.65 -11.45
CA VAL A 80 2.17 -25.97 -11.56
C VAL A 80 1.46 -26.31 -10.24
N LEU A 81 2.13 -26.15 -9.12
CA LEU A 81 1.60 -26.47 -7.80
C LEU A 81 0.39 -25.59 -7.47
N LEU A 82 0.42 -24.27 -7.68
CA LEU A 82 -0.69 -23.37 -7.42
C LEU A 82 -1.90 -23.58 -8.33
N ARG A 83 -1.76 -24.29 -9.46
CA ARG A 83 -2.91 -24.78 -10.25
C ARG A 83 -3.58 -26.00 -9.62
N ARG A 84 -2.82 -26.85 -8.92
CA ARG A 84 -3.29 -28.11 -8.34
C ARG A 84 -3.70 -28.00 -6.87
N ALA A 85 -3.00 -27.17 -6.11
CA ALA A 85 -3.24 -26.91 -4.69
C ALA A 85 -3.53 -25.43 -4.46
N ARG A 86 -4.32 -25.11 -3.44
CA ARG A 86 -4.62 -23.73 -3.05
C ARG A 86 -3.61 -23.16 -2.07
N LEU A 87 -2.85 -24.02 -1.39
CA LEU A 87 -1.76 -23.68 -0.50
C LEU A 87 -0.47 -24.30 -1.01
N VAL A 88 0.55 -23.47 -1.19
CA VAL A 88 1.90 -23.90 -1.56
C VAL A 88 2.88 -23.30 -0.56
N SER A 89 3.70 -24.14 0.06
CA SER A 89 4.74 -23.72 0.99
C SER A 89 6.12 -23.90 0.38
N LEU A 90 6.85 -22.79 0.27
CA LEU A 90 8.27 -22.76 -0.09
C LEU A 90 9.09 -23.02 1.17
N VAL A 91 9.61 -24.22 1.29
CA VAL A 91 10.32 -24.67 2.50
C VAL A 91 11.82 -24.76 2.20
N GLY A 92 12.64 -24.24 3.10
CA GLY A 92 14.09 -24.33 2.96
C GLY A 92 14.85 -23.55 4.02
N THR A 93 16.17 -23.67 4.00
CA THR A 93 17.06 -23.00 4.97
C THR A 93 16.99 -21.47 4.87
N GLY A 94 17.39 -20.78 5.96
CA GLY A 94 17.60 -19.33 5.91
C GLY A 94 18.65 -18.97 4.85
N GLY A 95 18.44 -17.90 4.10
CA GLY A 95 19.37 -17.49 3.04
C GLY A 95 19.25 -18.26 1.72
N ALA A 96 18.38 -19.28 1.61
CA ALA A 96 18.13 -20.02 0.38
C ALA A 96 17.41 -19.21 -0.73
N GLY A 97 16.92 -18.02 -0.41
CA GLY A 97 16.26 -17.13 -1.37
C GLY A 97 14.75 -17.39 -1.55
N LYS A 98 14.08 -18.02 -0.57
CA LYS A 98 12.63 -18.28 -0.59
C LYS A 98 11.80 -17.01 -0.82
N THR A 99 12.01 -15.97 -0.01
CA THR A 99 11.35 -14.66 -0.13
C THR A 99 11.52 -14.07 -1.53
N ARG A 100 12.73 -14.11 -2.07
CA ARG A 100 13.02 -13.58 -3.41
C ARG A 100 12.34 -14.38 -4.51
N LEU A 101 12.30 -15.71 -4.37
CA LEU A 101 11.61 -16.61 -5.31
C LEU A 101 10.09 -16.35 -5.27
N ALA A 102 9.51 -16.20 -4.07
CA ALA A 102 8.08 -15.90 -3.90
C ALA A 102 7.72 -14.53 -4.50
N ALA A 103 8.54 -13.49 -4.24
CA ALA A 103 8.33 -12.16 -4.79
C ALA A 103 8.44 -12.12 -6.32
N GLU A 104 9.41 -12.83 -6.89
CA GLU A 104 9.58 -12.95 -8.35
C GLU A 104 8.40 -13.68 -9.00
N TYR A 105 7.93 -14.77 -8.37
CA TYR A 105 6.74 -15.47 -8.84
C TYR A 105 5.50 -14.55 -8.76
N ALA A 106 5.31 -13.86 -7.64
CA ALA A 106 4.21 -12.93 -7.44
C ALA A 106 4.18 -11.84 -8.53
N ALA A 107 5.34 -11.26 -8.85
CA ALA A 107 5.46 -10.25 -9.91
C ALA A 107 5.04 -10.78 -11.30
N ARG A 108 5.41 -12.01 -11.62
CA ARG A 108 5.03 -12.67 -12.88
C ARG A 108 3.57 -13.12 -12.93
N ALA A 109 2.98 -13.38 -11.77
CA ALA A 109 1.64 -13.94 -11.63
C ALA A 109 0.51 -12.89 -11.66
N VAL A 110 0.80 -11.59 -11.70
CA VAL A 110 -0.19 -10.50 -11.67
C VAL A 110 -1.31 -10.68 -12.71
N ALA A 111 -0.96 -11.06 -13.94
CA ALA A 111 -1.95 -11.32 -15.00
C ALA A 111 -2.83 -12.56 -14.74
N THR A 112 -2.41 -13.47 -13.87
CA THR A 112 -3.13 -14.72 -13.53
C THR A 112 -4.17 -14.48 -12.43
N TYR A 113 -3.95 -13.49 -11.57
CA TYR A 113 -4.80 -13.15 -10.43
C TYR A 113 -5.37 -11.75 -10.59
N PRO A 114 -6.48 -11.61 -11.32
CA PRO A 114 -7.02 -10.31 -11.73
C PRO A 114 -7.53 -9.46 -10.58
N ASP A 115 -7.89 -10.08 -9.43
CA ASP A 115 -8.39 -9.38 -8.26
C ASP A 115 -7.30 -8.95 -7.29
N GLY A 116 -6.04 -9.34 -7.53
CA GLY A 116 -4.87 -8.83 -6.82
C GLY A 116 -3.83 -9.88 -6.44
N VAL A 117 -2.62 -9.36 -6.19
CA VAL A 117 -1.48 -10.11 -5.64
C VAL A 117 -0.90 -9.30 -4.49
N TRP A 118 -0.81 -9.89 -3.31
CA TRP A 118 -0.28 -9.26 -2.11
C TRP A 118 0.86 -10.05 -1.51
N ILE A 119 1.86 -9.34 -1.00
CA ILE A 119 2.95 -9.92 -0.20
C ILE A 119 2.87 -9.31 1.20
N VAL A 120 2.83 -10.18 2.19
CA VAL A 120 2.80 -9.84 3.61
C VAL A 120 4.03 -10.43 4.27
N GLU A 121 4.92 -9.58 4.76
CA GLU A 121 6.13 -9.97 5.46
C GLU A 121 5.84 -10.07 6.96
N LEU A 122 6.07 -11.24 7.57
CA LEU A 122 5.82 -11.49 8.98
C LEU A 122 7.06 -11.28 9.86
N ALA A 123 8.24 -11.10 9.27
CA ALA A 123 9.49 -10.94 10.02
C ALA A 123 9.45 -9.86 11.14
N PRO A 124 8.74 -8.71 10.97
CA PRO A 124 8.62 -7.72 12.03
C PRO A 124 7.73 -8.13 13.22
N LEU A 125 6.84 -9.11 13.02
CA LEU A 125 5.91 -9.54 14.06
C LEU A 125 6.62 -10.39 15.11
N THR A 126 6.27 -10.17 16.37
CA THR A 126 6.77 -10.98 17.49
C THR A 126 5.62 -11.71 18.19
N SER A 127 4.38 -11.44 17.79
CA SER A 127 3.18 -11.96 18.44
C SER A 127 2.13 -12.38 17.40
N ASP A 128 1.51 -13.52 17.64
CA ASP A 128 0.53 -14.20 16.79
C ASP A 128 -0.78 -13.40 16.61
N HIS A 129 -1.21 -12.70 17.67
CA HIS A 129 -2.46 -11.92 17.62
C HIS A 129 -2.42 -10.70 16.69
N LEU A 130 -1.26 -10.33 16.14
CA LEU A 130 -1.12 -9.25 15.15
C LEU A 130 -1.11 -9.77 13.70
N LEU A 131 -1.11 -11.10 13.51
CA LEU A 131 -0.97 -11.71 12.20
C LEU A 131 -2.13 -11.36 11.25
N ALA A 132 -3.37 -11.57 11.71
CA ALA A 132 -4.57 -11.28 10.91
C ALA A 132 -4.66 -9.80 10.53
N GLN A 133 -4.28 -8.90 11.44
CA GLN A 133 -4.29 -7.47 11.17
C GLN A 133 -3.22 -7.03 10.18
N THR A 134 -2.05 -7.63 10.27
CA THR A 134 -1.00 -7.34 9.30
C THR A 134 -1.46 -7.70 7.90
N ILE A 135 -2.18 -8.82 7.74
CA ILE A 135 -2.78 -9.19 6.46
C ILE A 135 -3.91 -8.23 6.08
N ALA A 136 -4.82 -7.91 6.99
CA ALA A 136 -5.90 -6.93 6.73
C ALA A 136 -5.34 -5.58 6.27
N SER A 137 -4.29 -5.09 6.93
CA SER A 137 -3.59 -3.86 6.57
C SER A 137 -2.96 -3.92 5.17
N ALA A 138 -2.29 -5.03 4.84
CA ALA A 138 -1.68 -5.22 3.53
C ALA A 138 -2.73 -5.26 2.40
N LEU A 139 -3.89 -5.83 2.68
CA LEU A 139 -5.04 -5.87 1.78
C LEU A 139 -5.80 -4.54 1.69
N GLY A 140 -5.49 -3.57 2.56
CA GLY A 140 -6.26 -2.33 2.67
C GLY A 140 -7.67 -2.55 3.23
N VAL A 141 -7.90 -3.66 3.95
CA VAL A 141 -9.17 -4.02 4.56
C VAL A 141 -9.24 -3.41 5.96
N ARG A 142 -10.35 -2.74 6.26
CA ARG A 142 -10.61 -2.17 7.60
C ARG A 142 -11.37 -3.17 8.44
N GLU A 143 -10.97 -3.28 9.71
CA GLU A 143 -11.71 -4.08 10.69
C GLU A 143 -13.14 -3.55 10.85
N GLN A 144 -14.09 -4.46 10.97
CA GLN A 144 -15.50 -4.14 11.07
C GLN A 144 -16.00 -4.44 12.49
N GLY A 145 -16.01 -3.42 13.35
CA GLY A 145 -16.59 -3.51 14.71
C GLY A 145 -15.92 -4.55 15.62
N ASP A 146 -16.73 -5.35 16.31
CA ASP A 146 -16.28 -6.45 17.19
C ASP A 146 -16.08 -7.79 16.45
N GLU A 147 -16.18 -7.82 15.11
CA GLU A 147 -15.92 -9.04 14.34
C GLU A 147 -14.43 -9.43 14.41
N ASP A 148 -14.19 -10.74 14.36
CA ASP A 148 -12.83 -11.25 14.27
C ASP A 148 -12.18 -10.69 12.99
N THR A 149 -10.97 -10.19 13.12
CA THR A 149 -10.20 -9.67 11.99
C THR A 149 -10.08 -10.70 10.86
N VAL A 150 -10.05 -11.99 11.20
CA VAL A 150 -10.01 -13.09 10.22
C VAL A 150 -11.29 -13.12 9.38
N ASP A 151 -12.45 -12.97 10.00
CA ASP A 151 -13.75 -12.94 9.29
C ASP A 151 -13.85 -11.72 8.36
N THR A 152 -13.33 -10.60 8.79
CA THR A 152 -13.25 -9.39 7.95
C THR A 152 -12.35 -9.61 6.72
N VAL A 153 -11.21 -10.27 6.87
CA VAL A 153 -10.31 -10.61 5.75
C VAL A 153 -10.98 -11.61 4.82
N ILE A 154 -11.67 -12.62 5.36
CA ILE A 154 -12.45 -13.59 4.58
C ILE A 154 -13.52 -12.88 3.76
N GLY A 155 -14.33 -12.02 4.37
CA GLY A 155 -15.37 -11.27 3.69
C GLY A 155 -14.82 -10.38 2.54
N ALA A 156 -13.60 -9.88 2.67
CA ALA A 156 -12.94 -9.10 1.62
C ALA A 156 -12.41 -9.96 0.46
N LEU A 157 -12.07 -11.22 0.69
CA LEU A 157 -11.40 -12.10 -0.27
C LEU A 157 -12.29 -13.22 -0.82
N GLN A 158 -13.48 -13.51 -0.23
CA GLN A 158 -14.26 -14.72 -0.52
C GLN A 158 -14.62 -14.92 -1.99
N ASP A 159 -14.89 -13.83 -2.73
CA ASP A 159 -15.25 -13.86 -4.15
C ASP A 159 -14.10 -13.51 -5.09
N LYS A 160 -12.88 -13.35 -4.55
CA LYS A 160 -11.74 -12.87 -5.31
C LYS A 160 -10.83 -14.00 -5.79
N ARG A 161 -10.45 -13.94 -7.06
CA ARG A 161 -9.38 -14.73 -7.63
C ARG A 161 -8.03 -14.05 -7.42
N ALA A 162 -7.43 -14.33 -6.29
CA ALA A 162 -6.28 -13.60 -5.76
C ALA A 162 -5.15 -14.52 -5.31
N LEU A 163 -3.93 -13.96 -5.22
CA LEU A 163 -2.76 -14.59 -4.61
C LEU A 163 -2.33 -13.80 -3.38
N LEU A 164 -2.28 -14.49 -2.25
CA LEU A 164 -1.69 -13.98 -1.01
C LEU A 164 -0.36 -14.68 -0.76
N VAL A 165 0.72 -13.93 -0.70
CA VAL A 165 2.04 -14.41 -0.31
C VAL A 165 2.27 -14.04 1.15
N ILE A 166 2.52 -15.02 2.00
CA ILE A 166 2.83 -14.84 3.42
C ILE A 166 4.30 -15.22 3.61
N ASP A 167 5.13 -14.22 3.85
CA ASP A 167 6.58 -14.40 3.90
C ASP A 167 7.10 -14.47 5.34
N ASN A 168 8.07 -15.37 5.56
CA ASN A 168 8.77 -15.56 6.83
C ASN A 168 7.88 -16.06 7.98
N CYS A 169 7.13 -17.15 7.75
CA CYS A 169 6.21 -17.75 8.74
C CYS A 169 6.90 -18.53 9.86
N GLU A 170 8.21 -18.78 9.79
CA GLU A 170 8.95 -19.72 10.63
C GLU A 170 8.89 -19.46 12.14
N HIS A 171 8.59 -18.24 12.58
CA HIS A 171 8.47 -17.90 14.00
C HIS A 171 7.00 -17.83 14.47
N LEU A 172 6.03 -18.00 13.55
CA LEU A 172 4.58 -17.96 13.80
C LEU A 172 3.87 -19.11 13.04
N VAL A 173 4.48 -20.30 12.99
CA VAL A 173 4.02 -21.44 12.17
C VAL A 173 2.57 -21.80 12.49
N ASP A 174 2.26 -22.05 13.77
CA ASP A 174 0.92 -22.48 14.22
C ASP A 174 -0.14 -21.41 13.92
N ALA A 175 0.16 -20.14 14.19
CA ALA A 175 -0.76 -19.04 13.91
C ALA A 175 -0.95 -18.83 12.40
N SER A 176 0.12 -18.96 11.63
CA SER A 176 0.07 -18.86 10.15
C SER A 176 -0.72 -20.01 9.55
N ALA A 177 -0.60 -21.23 10.11
CA ALA A 177 -1.37 -22.39 9.72
C ALA A 177 -2.86 -22.19 10.00
N ALA A 178 -3.23 -21.80 11.23
CA ALA A 178 -4.60 -21.53 11.60
C ALA A 178 -5.26 -20.46 10.70
N LEU A 179 -4.52 -19.38 10.43
CA LEU A 179 -5.02 -18.31 9.57
C LEU A 179 -5.15 -18.76 8.10
N ALA A 180 -4.15 -19.46 7.56
CA ALA A 180 -4.21 -19.98 6.19
C ALA A 180 -5.37 -20.94 6.00
N ASP A 181 -5.64 -21.82 6.97
CA ASP A 181 -6.77 -22.75 6.96
C ASP A 181 -8.12 -22.00 6.96
N ALA A 182 -8.28 -21.00 7.83
CA ALA A 182 -9.47 -20.17 7.88
C ALA A 182 -9.72 -19.43 6.55
N LEU A 183 -8.69 -18.78 6.00
CA LEU A 183 -8.77 -18.06 4.72
C LEU A 183 -9.12 -19.01 3.55
N LEU A 184 -8.50 -20.17 3.48
CA LEU A 184 -8.76 -21.14 2.42
C LEU A 184 -10.13 -21.78 2.54
N SER A 185 -10.67 -21.92 3.76
CA SER A 185 -12.01 -22.43 4.01
C SER A 185 -13.08 -21.41 3.59
N GLY A 186 -12.85 -20.10 3.88
CA GLY A 186 -13.79 -19.03 3.56
C GLY A 186 -13.68 -18.47 2.13
N CYS A 187 -12.53 -18.67 1.43
CA CYS A 187 -12.25 -18.06 0.13
C CYS A 187 -11.92 -19.10 -0.95
N PRO A 188 -12.92 -19.62 -1.71
CA PRO A 188 -12.71 -20.74 -2.64
C PRO A 188 -11.71 -20.48 -3.78
N GLN A 189 -11.60 -19.23 -4.23
CA GLN A 189 -10.71 -18.85 -5.35
C GLN A 189 -9.37 -18.27 -4.92
N LEU A 190 -9.15 -18.11 -3.61
CA LEU A 190 -7.87 -17.64 -3.07
C LEU A 190 -6.78 -18.71 -3.26
N ARG A 191 -5.59 -18.25 -3.57
CA ARG A 191 -4.34 -19.04 -3.52
C ARG A 191 -3.42 -18.41 -2.50
N VAL A 192 -2.76 -19.25 -1.73
CA VAL A 192 -1.82 -18.85 -0.69
C VAL A 192 -0.45 -19.45 -1.01
N LEU A 193 0.56 -18.60 -1.03
CA LEU A 193 1.97 -18.98 -1.17
C LEU A 193 2.70 -18.58 0.12
N VAL A 194 3.29 -19.55 0.79
CA VAL A 194 3.97 -19.33 2.08
C VAL A 194 5.46 -19.52 1.93
N THR A 195 6.26 -18.76 2.64
CA THR A 195 7.69 -19.06 2.83
C THR A 195 7.97 -19.35 4.30
N SER A 196 8.63 -20.45 4.56
CA SER A 196 8.97 -20.89 5.92
C SER A 196 10.22 -21.79 5.92
N ARG A 197 10.72 -22.14 7.10
CA ARG A 197 11.74 -23.20 7.26
C ARG A 197 11.13 -24.60 7.28
N GLU A 198 9.88 -24.71 7.66
CA GLU A 198 9.08 -25.93 7.73
C GLU A 198 7.72 -25.73 7.09
N SER A 199 7.00 -26.79 6.77
CA SER A 199 5.63 -26.76 6.26
C SER A 199 4.66 -26.30 7.35
N LEU A 200 3.49 -25.81 6.92
CA LEU A 200 2.38 -25.50 7.83
C LEU A 200 1.62 -26.75 8.29
N ASP A 201 1.87 -27.88 7.65
CA ASP A 201 1.28 -29.21 7.92
C ASP A 201 -0.27 -29.21 7.80
N LEU A 202 -0.79 -28.49 6.80
CA LEU A 202 -2.22 -28.36 6.54
C LEU A 202 -2.70 -29.34 5.46
N PRO A 203 -3.95 -29.84 5.56
CA PRO A 203 -4.56 -30.68 4.52
C PRO A 203 -4.58 -29.98 3.16
N GLY A 204 -4.04 -30.64 2.14
CA GLY A 204 -4.00 -30.09 0.78
C GLY A 204 -2.86 -29.10 0.51
N GLU A 205 -1.96 -28.94 1.47
CA GLU A 205 -0.70 -28.21 1.28
C GLU A 205 0.20 -28.91 0.28
N ALA A 206 0.71 -28.18 -0.69
CA ALA A 206 1.78 -28.64 -1.57
C ALA A 206 3.10 -28.00 -1.12
N VAL A 207 4.10 -28.82 -0.85
CA VAL A 207 5.40 -28.36 -0.36
C VAL A 207 6.41 -28.37 -1.51
N LEU A 208 7.01 -27.22 -1.80
CA LEU A 208 8.17 -27.08 -2.67
C LEU A 208 9.41 -26.81 -1.82
N ARG A 209 10.35 -27.75 -1.85
CA ARG A 209 11.63 -27.57 -1.16
C ARG A 209 12.54 -26.69 -2.01
N VAL A 210 12.84 -25.51 -1.51
CA VAL A 210 13.77 -24.55 -2.13
C VAL A 210 15.18 -24.93 -1.71
N GLY A 211 15.91 -25.56 -2.63
CA GLY A 211 17.31 -25.94 -2.46
C GLY A 211 18.26 -24.76 -2.64
N HIS A 212 19.54 -25.06 -2.71
CA HIS A 212 20.58 -24.11 -3.07
C HIS A 212 20.65 -23.92 -4.60
N LEU A 213 21.40 -22.94 -5.06
CA LEU A 213 21.63 -22.74 -6.50
C LEU A 213 22.45 -23.89 -7.07
N THR A 214 22.26 -24.14 -8.37
CA THR A 214 23.04 -25.17 -9.06
C THR A 214 24.53 -24.90 -8.96
N LEU A 215 25.27 -25.92 -8.51
CA LEU A 215 26.72 -25.87 -8.41
C LEU A 215 27.40 -26.20 -9.76
N PRO A 216 28.62 -25.71 -9.99
CA PRO A 216 29.40 -26.10 -11.16
C PRO A 216 29.74 -27.60 -11.08
N ASP A 217 29.51 -28.33 -12.16
CA ASP A 217 30.03 -29.67 -12.36
C ASP A 217 31.33 -29.65 -13.17
N GLU A 218 32.06 -30.78 -13.19
CA GLU A 218 33.36 -30.89 -13.89
C GLU A 218 33.27 -30.59 -15.40
N SER A 219 32.08 -30.68 -16.01
CA SER A 219 31.85 -30.54 -17.46
C SER A 219 31.18 -29.22 -17.87
N ALA A 220 30.50 -28.50 -16.96
CA ALA A 220 29.62 -27.37 -17.25
C ALA A 220 29.88 -26.10 -16.40
N THR A 221 31.12 -25.78 -16.10
CA THR A 221 31.57 -24.64 -15.25
C THR A 221 30.99 -23.28 -15.64
N LEU A 222 30.39 -23.10 -16.82
CA LEU A 222 29.86 -21.82 -17.31
C LEU A 222 28.34 -21.63 -17.05
N ARG A 223 27.61 -22.66 -16.64
CA ARG A 223 26.12 -22.63 -16.52
C ARG A 223 25.58 -22.80 -15.12
N SER A 224 26.45 -22.71 -14.13
CA SER A 224 26.02 -22.79 -12.72
C SER A 224 25.38 -21.45 -12.27
N ASP A 225 24.16 -21.50 -11.74
CA ASP A 225 23.48 -20.32 -11.19
C ASP A 225 24.28 -19.70 -10.05
N ALA A 226 24.97 -20.53 -9.25
CA ALA A 226 25.84 -20.08 -8.16
C ALA A 226 26.99 -19.21 -8.66
N VAL A 227 27.70 -19.66 -9.69
CA VAL A 227 28.81 -18.91 -10.33
C VAL A 227 28.26 -17.63 -11.00
N GLN A 228 27.14 -17.74 -11.69
CA GLN A 228 26.51 -16.59 -12.32
C GLN A 228 26.13 -15.52 -11.28
N LEU A 229 25.55 -15.93 -10.14
CA LEU A 229 25.23 -15.02 -9.04
C LEU A 229 26.48 -14.33 -8.50
N PHE A 230 27.56 -15.09 -8.25
CA PHE A 230 28.82 -14.52 -7.77
C PHE A 230 29.35 -13.45 -8.74
N VAL A 231 29.43 -13.77 -10.03
CA VAL A 231 29.94 -12.87 -11.07
C VAL A 231 29.12 -11.60 -11.18
N GLU A 232 27.79 -11.73 -11.25
CA GLU A 232 26.91 -10.57 -11.32
C GLU A 232 27.03 -9.66 -10.09
N ARG A 233 27.14 -10.22 -8.87
CA ARG A 233 27.35 -9.44 -7.65
C ARG A 233 28.74 -8.81 -7.60
N ALA A 234 29.76 -9.52 -8.06
CA ALA A 234 31.11 -8.99 -8.15
C ALA A 234 31.19 -7.79 -9.11
N LYS A 235 30.56 -7.88 -10.29
CA LYS A 235 30.51 -6.79 -11.29
C LYS A 235 29.79 -5.54 -10.80
N LEU A 236 28.77 -5.64 -9.97
CA LEU A 236 28.11 -4.47 -9.39
C LEU A 236 29.06 -3.61 -8.54
N LEU A 237 30.05 -4.22 -7.92
CA LEU A 237 30.99 -3.55 -7.02
C LEU A 237 32.34 -3.26 -7.66
N ARG A 238 32.69 -4.05 -8.66
CA ARG A 238 33.92 -3.97 -9.43
C ARG A 238 33.59 -4.22 -10.91
N PRO A 239 33.22 -3.16 -11.65
CA PRO A 239 32.75 -3.27 -13.04
C PRO A 239 33.74 -3.96 -14.00
N ASP A 240 35.04 -3.89 -13.67
CA ASP A 240 36.14 -4.53 -14.38
C ASP A 240 36.35 -6.01 -14.00
N PHE A 241 35.54 -6.56 -13.10
CA PHE A 241 35.61 -7.97 -12.73
C PHE A 241 35.16 -8.85 -13.89
N GLU A 242 36.09 -9.69 -14.37
CA GLU A 242 35.80 -10.69 -15.40
C GLU A 242 36.11 -12.11 -14.91
N LEU A 243 35.23 -13.03 -15.28
CA LEU A 243 35.47 -14.45 -15.05
C LEU A 243 36.42 -14.98 -16.12
N THR A 244 37.69 -15.03 -15.79
CA THR A 244 38.78 -15.50 -16.68
C THR A 244 39.03 -17.00 -16.51
N GLU A 245 39.79 -17.62 -17.40
CA GLU A 245 40.25 -19.04 -17.26
C GLU A 245 41.06 -19.22 -15.97
N ALA A 246 41.81 -18.23 -15.53
CA ALA A 246 42.66 -18.30 -14.36
C ALA A 246 41.85 -18.27 -13.04
N ASN A 247 40.84 -17.40 -12.92
CA ASN A 247 40.10 -17.24 -11.66
C ASN A 247 38.80 -18.10 -11.59
N ARG A 248 38.38 -18.69 -12.73
CA ARG A 248 37.16 -19.53 -12.82
C ARG A 248 37.16 -20.70 -11.85
N PRO A 249 38.24 -21.51 -11.73
CA PRO A 249 38.27 -22.62 -10.79
C PRO A 249 38.13 -22.15 -9.35
N VAL A 250 38.72 -20.99 -9.01
CA VAL A 250 38.68 -20.42 -7.67
C VAL A 250 37.25 -19.93 -7.34
N VAL A 251 36.58 -19.23 -8.26
CA VAL A 251 35.19 -18.80 -8.10
C VAL A 251 34.25 -20.00 -7.99
N ALA A 252 34.48 -21.04 -8.80
CA ALA A 252 33.73 -22.29 -8.73
C ALA A 252 33.87 -22.95 -7.36
N GLU A 253 35.11 -23.07 -6.86
CA GLU A 253 35.41 -23.64 -5.54
C GLU A 253 34.77 -22.80 -4.41
N ILE A 254 34.79 -21.47 -4.47
CA ILE A 254 34.08 -20.60 -3.53
C ILE A 254 32.59 -20.95 -3.50
N CYS A 255 31.95 -21.09 -4.68
CA CYS A 255 30.52 -21.43 -4.76
C CYS A 255 30.23 -22.83 -4.19
N VAL A 256 31.12 -23.81 -4.41
CA VAL A 256 31.03 -25.16 -3.85
C VAL A 256 31.18 -25.13 -2.34
N ARG A 257 32.19 -24.41 -1.82
CA ARG A 257 32.40 -24.25 -0.36
C ARG A 257 31.22 -23.58 0.36
N LEU A 258 30.52 -22.71 -0.35
CA LEU A 258 29.30 -22.05 0.14
C LEU A 258 28.03 -22.84 -0.17
N ASP A 259 28.16 -24.10 -0.62
CA ASP A 259 27.08 -25.06 -0.93
C ASP A 259 26.00 -24.46 -1.84
N GLY A 260 26.38 -23.51 -2.73
CA GLY A 260 25.44 -22.83 -3.62
C GLY A 260 24.41 -21.94 -2.90
N MET A 261 24.63 -21.58 -1.63
CA MET A 261 23.70 -20.78 -0.84
C MET A 261 23.71 -19.33 -1.32
N PRO A 262 22.59 -18.78 -1.84
CA PRO A 262 22.56 -17.45 -2.45
C PRO A 262 23.10 -16.34 -1.56
N LEU A 263 22.65 -16.25 -0.31
CA LEU A 263 23.08 -15.20 0.61
C LEU A 263 24.58 -15.29 0.94
N ALA A 264 25.10 -16.52 1.11
CA ALA A 264 26.51 -16.73 1.38
C ALA A 264 27.38 -16.32 0.17
N ILE A 265 26.92 -16.64 -1.05
CA ILE A 265 27.60 -16.24 -2.29
C ILE A 265 27.59 -14.72 -2.45
N GLU A 266 26.46 -14.06 -2.19
CA GLU A 266 26.38 -12.59 -2.25
C GLU A 266 27.31 -11.92 -1.24
N LEU A 267 27.38 -12.43 -0.02
CA LEU A 267 28.32 -11.93 1.01
C LEU A 267 29.78 -12.13 0.60
N ALA A 268 30.13 -13.29 0.04
CA ALA A 268 31.50 -13.58 -0.41
C ALA A 268 31.88 -12.71 -1.62
N ALA A 269 30.97 -12.58 -2.61
CA ALA A 269 31.22 -11.80 -3.82
C ALA A 269 31.52 -10.31 -3.51
N ARG A 270 30.99 -9.75 -2.43
CA ARG A 270 31.24 -8.36 -2.05
C ARG A 270 32.67 -8.08 -1.62
N TRP A 271 33.38 -9.08 -1.15
CA TRP A 271 34.79 -8.94 -0.77
C TRP A 271 35.73 -8.80 -1.96
N VAL A 272 35.29 -9.06 -3.19
CA VAL A 272 36.06 -8.83 -4.43
C VAL A 272 36.51 -7.37 -4.57
N ARG A 273 35.81 -6.44 -3.91
CA ARG A 273 36.22 -5.02 -3.86
C ARG A 273 37.56 -4.81 -3.16
N VAL A 274 37.90 -5.64 -2.19
CA VAL A 274 39.05 -5.47 -1.30
C VAL A 274 40.06 -6.60 -1.39
N LEU A 275 39.59 -7.82 -1.71
CA LEU A 275 40.39 -9.05 -1.73
C LEU A 275 40.39 -9.66 -3.15
N ALA A 276 41.49 -10.36 -3.47
CA ALA A 276 41.51 -11.28 -4.62
C ALA A 276 40.64 -12.50 -4.34
N VAL A 277 40.15 -13.17 -5.38
CA VAL A 277 39.28 -14.35 -5.19
C VAL A 277 39.99 -15.51 -4.50
N GLU A 278 41.29 -15.62 -4.69
CA GLU A 278 42.18 -16.58 -4.04
C GLU A 278 42.28 -16.33 -2.53
N ASP A 279 42.34 -15.05 -2.12
CA ASP A 279 42.35 -14.67 -0.70
C ASP A 279 41.01 -14.92 -0.03
N ILE A 280 39.90 -14.75 -0.78
CA ILE A 280 38.55 -15.09 -0.29
C ILE A 280 38.45 -16.58 -0.07
N LEU A 281 38.93 -17.41 -1.00
CA LEU A 281 38.88 -18.87 -0.86
C LEU A 281 39.74 -19.32 0.32
N ALA A 282 40.98 -18.85 0.44
CA ALA A 282 41.87 -19.24 1.52
C ALA A 282 41.26 -18.95 2.92
N ARG A 283 40.63 -17.79 3.06
CA ARG A 283 39.99 -17.41 4.34
C ARG A 283 38.69 -18.22 4.64
N LEU A 284 38.00 -18.70 3.63
CA LEU A 284 36.89 -19.63 3.80
C LEU A 284 37.40 -21.00 4.27
N ASP A 285 38.53 -21.49 3.74
CA ASP A 285 39.14 -22.77 4.10
C ASP A 285 39.57 -22.83 5.56
N ASP A 286 40.28 -21.80 6.04
CA ASP A 286 40.74 -21.73 7.44
C ASP A 286 39.64 -21.90 8.47
N ARG A 287 38.42 -21.44 8.14
CA ARG A 287 37.26 -21.50 9.03
C ARG A 287 36.51 -22.82 8.96
N PHE A 288 36.34 -23.38 7.77
CA PHE A 288 35.70 -24.69 7.62
C PHE A 288 36.49 -25.82 8.29
N GLU A 289 37.81 -25.71 8.35
CA GLU A 289 38.65 -26.65 9.12
C GLU A 289 38.42 -26.57 10.63
N LEU A 290 38.26 -25.37 11.19
CA LEU A 290 37.91 -25.15 12.61
C LEU A 290 36.53 -25.69 13.00
N LEU A 291 35.55 -25.58 12.10
CA LEU A 291 34.15 -25.98 12.34
C LEU A 291 33.88 -27.47 12.03
N SER A 292 34.72 -28.12 11.24
CA SER A 292 34.60 -29.56 10.92
C SER A 292 34.91 -30.50 12.07
N ARG A 293 35.47 -30.02 13.21
CA ARG A 293 35.85 -30.82 14.41
C ARG A 293 34.71 -31.12 15.39
N GLY A 294 33.44 -30.74 15.08
CA GLY A 294 32.25 -31.03 15.91
C GLY A 294 31.42 -32.24 15.43
N PRO A 295 30.45 -32.75 16.24
CA PRO A 295 29.71 -33.97 15.93
C PRO A 295 28.89 -33.89 14.65
N ARG A 296 28.96 -34.93 13.83
CA ARG A 296 28.37 -35.09 12.51
C ARG A 296 26.85 -35.39 12.53
N THR A 297 25.98 -34.54 13.00
CA THR A 297 24.53 -34.78 12.88
C THR A 297 23.76 -33.56 12.41
N ALA A 298 22.94 -33.76 11.36
CA ALA A 298 21.82 -32.94 10.79
C ALA A 298 21.92 -31.43 10.72
N ALA A 299 22.91 -30.75 11.31
CA ALA A 299 23.02 -29.32 11.45
C ALA A 299 24.05 -28.65 10.50
N THR A 300 24.57 -29.36 9.50
CA THR A 300 25.71 -28.89 8.66
C THR A 300 25.30 -27.66 7.84
N ARG A 301 24.10 -27.65 7.27
CA ARG A 301 23.62 -26.59 6.38
C ARG A 301 23.33 -25.23 7.07
N HIS A 302 22.96 -25.24 8.35
CA HIS A 302 22.84 -24.01 9.15
C HIS A 302 24.19 -23.44 9.59
N ARG A 303 25.22 -24.28 9.64
CA ARG A 303 26.59 -23.87 10.01
C ARG A 303 27.22 -23.00 8.94
N ASP A 304 26.96 -23.26 7.68
CA ASP A 304 27.63 -22.60 6.56
C ASP A 304 27.20 -21.12 6.41
N LEU A 305 25.88 -20.84 6.52
CA LEU A 305 25.40 -19.47 6.52
C LEU A 305 25.81 -18.70 7.78
N ARG A 306 25.68 -19.34 8.95
CA ARG A 306 26.11 -18.75 10.22
C ARG A 306 27.60 -18.45 10.21
N ALA A 307 28.42 -19.38 9.72
CA ALA A 307 29.87 -19.20 9.56
C ALA A 307 30.21 -18.04 8.62
N THR A 308 29.48 -17.89 7.52
CA THR A 308 29.69 -16.79 6.57
C THR A 308 29.29 -15.43 7.17
N ILE A 309 28.17 -15.37 7.90
CA ILE A 309 27.77 -14.13 8.61
C ILE A 309 28.77 -13.81 9.71
N GLU A 310 29.22 -14.81 10.48
CA GLU A 310 30.22 -14.67 11.53
C GLU A 310 31.54 -14.19 10.99
N TRP A 311 32.02 -14.76 9.87
CA TRP A 311 33.20 -14.25 9.17
C TRP A 311 33.05 -12.80 8.75
N SER A 312 31.92 -12.42 8.16
CA SER A 312 31.65 -11.03 7.79
C SER A 312 31.63 -10.10 9.01
N TYR A 313 31.11 -10.59 10.15
CA TYR A 313 31.08 -9.85 11.42
C TYR A 313 32.48 -9.67 12.01
N GLU A 314 33.37 -10.66 11.94
CA GLU A 314 34.73 -10.59 12.46
C GLU A 314 35.63 -9.68 11.64
N LEU A 315 35.32 -9.48 10.36
CA LEU A 315 36.04 -8.53 9.51
C LEU A 315 35.62 -7.06 9.75
N LEU A 316 34.61 -6.84 10.58
CA LEU A 316 34.22 -5.50 11.00
C LEU A 316 35.15 -4.96 12.05
N ASP A 317 35.32 -3.64 12.09
CA ASP A 317 35.93 -2.97 13.23
C ASP A 317 35.00 -2.94 14.45
N ASP A 318 35.47 -2.52 15.59
CA ASP A 318 34.70 -2.52 16.85
C ASP A 318 33.49 -1.59 16.81
N GLN A 319 33.55 -0.49 16.05
CA GLN A 319 32.45 0.45 15.89
C GLN A 319 31.37 -0.11 14.96
N GLU A 320 31.78 -0.72 13.87
CA GLU A 320 30.89 -1.40 12.93
C GLU A 320 30.20 -2.60 13.61
N ARG A 321 30.93 -3.41 14.39
CA ARG A 321 30.36 -4.52 15.19
C ARG A 321 29.31 -4.02 16.17
N ALA A 322 29.61 -2.96 16.91
CA ALA A 322 28.70 -2.36 17.88
C ALA A 322 27.46 -1.78 17.18
N ALA A 323 27.64 -1.09 16.05
CA ALA A 323 26.52 -0.58 15.25
C ALA A 323 25.63 -1.72 14.73
N LEU A 324 26.22 -2.75 14.10
CA LEU A 324 25.48 -3.88 13.56
C LEU A 324 24.63 -4.60 14.64
N ARG A 325 25.22 -4.83 15.84
CA ARG A 325 24.51 -5.41 16.99
C ARG A 325 23.34 -4.56 17.42
N ARG A 326 23.57 -3.25 17.62
CA ARG A 326 22.54 -2.32 18.11
C ARG A 326 21.41 -2.12 17.13
N LEU A 327 21.71 -2.08 15.82
CA LEU A 327 20.69 -2.00 14.78
C LEU A 327 19.72 -3.19 14.79
N SER A 328 20.10 -4.34 15.37
CA SER A 328 19.26 -5.54 15.42
C SER A 328 18.00 -5.41 16.29
N VAL A 329 17.90 -4.38 17.13
CA VAL A 329 16.66 -4.09 17.88
C VAL A 329 15.59 -3.45 17.02
N LEU A 330 15.99 -2.84 15.88
CA LEU A 330 15.07 -2.25 14.93
C LEU A 330 14.33 -3.34 14.13
N SER A 331 13.07 -3.11 13.88
CA SER A 331 12.19 -4.01 13.12
C SER A 331 11.85 -3.39 11.77
N GLY A 332 11.80 -4.21 10.71
CA GLY A 332 11.48 -3.74 9.37
C GLY A 332 12.50 -2.74 8.82
N ASP A 333 11.99 -1.75 8.09
CA ASP A 333 12.80 -0.65 7.56
C ASP A 333 12.96 0.45 8.61
N PHE A 334 14.16 0.99 8.74
CA PHE A 334 14.48 2.00 9.74
C PHE A 334 15.12 3.25 9.12
N SER A 335 14.92 4.38 9.78
CA SER A 335 15.47 5.67 9.38
C SER A 335 16.91 5.89 9.90
N LEU A 336 17.57 6.91 9.39
CA LEU A 336 18.85 7.35 9.94
C LEU A 336 18.71 7.80 11.40
N ASP A 337 17.58 8.41 11.76
CA ASP A 337 17.34 8.92 13.10
C ASP A 337 17.14 7.79 14.11
N SER A 338 16.32 6.76 13.76
CA SER A 338 16.17 5.58 14.61
C SER A 338 17.47 4.80 14.76
N ALA A 339 18.27 4.66 13.67
CA ALA A 339 19.59 4.06 13.72
C ALA A 339 20.55 4.86 14.64
N SER A 340 20.52 6.18 14.55
CA SER A 340 21.35 7.06 15.39
C SER A 340 21.02 6.93 16.86
N ALA A 341 19.72 6.87 17.15
CA ALA A 341 19.23 6.71 18.52
C ALA A 341 19.71 5.38 19.14
N VAL A 342 19.48 4.24 18.48
CA VAL A 342 19.87 2.93 19.05
C VAL A 342 21.39 2.77 19.10
N CYS A 343 22.13 3.32 18.15
CA CYS A 343 23.59 3.32 18.18
C CYS A 343 24.16 4.26 19.24
N GLY A 344 23.42 5.30 19.65
CA GLY A 344 23.92 6.35 20.57
C GLY A 344 24.98 7.22 19.92
N LEU A 345 24.84 7.52 18.62
CA LEU A 345 25.81 8.27 17.81
C LEU A 345 25.15 9.44 17.10
N SER A 346 25.97 10.42 16.69
CA SER A 346 25.46 11.51 15.84
C SER A 346 25.01 10.98 14.47
N PRO A 347 24.01 11.64 13.82
CA PRO A 347 23.52 11.23 12.49
C PRO A 347 24.64 11.11 11.44
N GLN A 348 25.61 12.01 11.45
CA GLN A 348 26.72 12.01 10.49
C GLN A 348 27.63 10.77 10.66
N ARG A 349 27.87 10.36 11.92
CA ARG A 349 28.68 9.17 12.21
C ARG A 349 27.92 7.90 11.89
N THR A 350 26.63 7.85 12.23
CA THR A 350 25.75 6.73 11.91
C THR A 350 25.62 6.52 10.41
N LEU A 351 25.47 7.61 9.64
CA LEU A 351 25.36 7.52 8.18
C LEU A 351 26.63 6.89 7.56
N ARG A 352 27.81 7.22 8.06
CA ARG A 352 29.08 6.59 7.60
C ARG A 352 29.06 5.10 7.89
N LEU A 353 28.74 4.71 9.13
CA LEU A 353 28.67 3.30 9.52
C LEU A 353 27.62 2.53 8.69
N LEU A 354 26.44 3.13 8.43
CA LEU A 354 25.43 2.52 7.57
C LEU A 354 25.94 2.34 6.14
N ALA A 355 26.68 3.31 5.59
CA ALA A 355 27.28 3.21 4.26
C ALA A 355 28.35 2.09 4.21
N ASP A 356 29.18 1.97 5.27
CA ASP A 356 30.18 0.91 5.36
C ASP A 356 29.54 -0.48 5.53
N LEU A 357 28.48 -0.59 6.33
CA LEU A 357 27.70 -1.82 6.49
C LEU A 357 26.90 -2.18 5.22
N ASP A 358 26.35 -1.20 4.49
CA ASP A 358 25.70 -1.41 3.20
C ASP A 358 26.70 -1.91 2.16
N ALA A 359 27.88 -1.31 2.11
CA ALA A 359 28.98 -1.77 1.26
C ALA A 359 29.41 -3.22 1.53
N LYS A 360 29.18 -3.71 2.76
CA LYS A 360 29.48 -5.08 3.21
C LYS A 360 28.23 -6.00 3.17
N SER A 361 27.08 -5.56 2.67
CA SER A 361 25.78 -6.28 2.65
C SER A 361 25.21 -6.67 4.00
N LEU A 362 25.62 -6.08 5.04
CA LEU A 362 25.10 -6.34 6.39
C LEU A 362 23.89 -5.46 6.72
N VAL A 363 23.71 -4.39 5.96
CA VAL A 363 22.56 -3.51 5.90
C VAL A 363 22.24 -3.24 4.43
N VAL A 364 21.00 -2.97 4.08
CA VAL A 364 20.58 -2.66 2.71
C VAL A 364 19.87 -1.32 2.72
N ALA A 365 20.27 -0.42 1.83
CA ALA A 365 19.58 0.84 1.59
C ALA A 365 18.27 0.59 0.81
N VAL A 366 17.13 1.02 1.36
CA VAL A 366 15.79 0.84 0.77
C VAL A 366 15.42 2.06 -0.05
N PRO A 367 15.00 1.91 -1.33
CA PRO A 367 14.56 3.03 -2.14
C PRO A 367 13.27 3.66 -1.62
N GLY A 368 13.20 4.98 -1.62
CA GLY A 368 12.01 5.72 -1.23
C GLY A 368 12.21 7.22 -1.36
N VAL A 369 11.16 8.01 -1.12
CA VAL A 369 11.24 9.48 -1.05
C VAL A 369 12.14 9.89 0.11
N VAL A 370 12.09 9.14 1.21
CA VAL A 370 13.00 9.27 2.36
C VAL A 370 13.89 8.04 2.39
N GLN A 371 15.20 8.24 2.57
CA GLN A 371 16.17 7.14 2.64
C GLN A 371 15.92 6.31 3.90
N ARG A 372 15.68 5.02 3.72
CA ARG A 372 15.57 4.03 4.81
C ARG A 372 16.58 2.91 4.61
N PHE A 373 16.76 2.11 5.64
CA PHE A 373 17.72 1.00 5.67
C PHE A 373 17.02 -0.24 6.25
N ARG A 374 17.53 -1.43 5.90
CA ARG A 374 17.01 -2.73 6.39
C ARG A 374 18.17 -3.66 6.69
N GLN A 375 18.07 -4.43 7.76
CA GLN A 375 18.88 -5.63 7.95
C GLN A 375 18.15 -6.85 7.39
N LEU A 376 18.87 -7.71 6.66
CA LEU A 376 18.32 -9.01 6.29
C LEU A 376 18.07 -9.84 7.56
N GLU A 377 16.96 -10.58 7.60
CA GLU A 377 16.51 -11.24 8.82
C GLU A 377 17.58 -12.19 9.41
N SER A 378 18.26 -12.99 8.58
CA SER A 378 19.35 -13.88 9.04
C SER A 378 20.50 -13.12 9.70
N ILE A 379 20.83 -11.93 9.19
CA ILE A 379 21.88 -11.06 9.76
C ILE A 379 21.37 -10.41 11.04
N ARG A 380 20.11 -9.95 11.06
CA ARG A 380 19.46 -9.35 12.23
C ARG A 380 19.43 -10.32 13.41
N LEU A 381 19.02 -11.58 13.17
CA LEU A 381 19.00 -12.62 14.20
C LEU A 381 20.39 -12.89 14.77
N TYR A 382 21.41 -13.05 13.92
CA TYR A 382 22.80 -13.22 14.33
C TYR A 382 23.30 -12.01 15.15
N ALA A 383 23.05 -10.79 14.64
CA ALA A 383 23.45 -9.56 15.32
C ALA A 383 22.75 -9.41 16.68
N ARG A 384 21.50 -9.88 16.82
CA ARG A 384 20.74 -9.88 18.07
C ARG A 384 21.31 -10.87 19.09
N GLU A 385 21.76 -12.06 18.65
CA GLU A 385 22.50 -12.97 19.53
C GLU A 385 23.78 -12.29 20.04
N LYS A 386 24.54 -11.62 19.15
CA LYS A 386 25.75 -10.90 19.54
C LYS A 386 25.46 -9.70 20.46
N LEU A 387 24.29 -9.05 20.31
CA LEU A 387 23.85 -8.00 21.23
C LEU A 387 23.57 -8.57 22.63
N ALA A 388 22.93 -9.75 22.69
CA ALA A 388 22.67 -10.44 23.96
C ALA A 388 23.97 -10.91 24.64
N GLU A 389 24.90 -11.50 23.86
CA GLU A 389 26.23 -11.87 24.35
C GLU A 389 27.01 -10.68 24.94
N ALA A 390 26.84 -9.50 24.33
CA ALA A 390 27.44 -8.25 24.81
C ALA A 390 26.72 -7.63 26.02
N GLY A 391 25.55 -8.14 26.43
CA GLY A 391 24.72 -7.60 27.51
C GLY A 391 24.09 -6.22 27.20
N GLU A 392 23.99 -5.85 25.92
CA GLU A 392 23.54 -4.53 25.47
C GLU A 392 22.04 -4.45 25.15
N VAL A 393 21.27 -5.54 25.26
CA VAL A 393 19.85 -5.62 24.80
C VAL A 393 18.98 -4.56 25.48
N ASP A 394 18.98 -4.53 26.82
CA ASP A 394 18.09 -3.61 27.56
C ASP A 394 18.46 -2.15 27.31
N ASN A 395 19.75 -1.81 27.36
CA ASN A 395 20.20 -0.44 27.13
C ASN A 395 19.91 0.04 25.69
N THR A 396 20.05 -0.84 24.70
CA THR A 396 19.77 -0.49 23.29
C THR A 396 18.28 -0.34 23.04
N THR A 397 17.45 -1.22 23.64
CA THR A 397 15.99 -1.12 23.55
C THR A 397 15.47 0.11 24.29
N GLU A 398 16.04 0.44 25.46
CA GLU A 398 15.72 1.67 26.19
C GLU A 398 15.92 2.91 25.32
N ARG A 399 17.05 3.02 24.61
CA ARG A 399 17.32 4.14 23.69
C ARG A 399 16.27 4.23 22.58
N LEU A 400 15.82 3.08 22.05
CA LEU A 400 14.73 3.05 21.06
C LEU A 400 13.44 3.60 21.66
N VAL A 401 13.09 3.15 22.87
CA VAL A 401 11.87 3.60 23.60
C VAL A 401 11.95 5.09 23.91
N GLU A 402 13.08 5.59 24.39
CA GLU A 402 13.31 7.02 24.64
C GLU A 402 13.13 7.85 23.38
N TRP A 403 13.75 7.42 22.27
CA TRP A 403 13.64 8.12 21.00
C TRP A 403 12.21 8.13 20.45
N LEU A 404 11.51 6.98 20.46
CA LEU A 404 10.12 6.88 20.02
C LEU A 404 9.18 7.68 20.93
N THR A 405 9.45 7.73 22.22
CA THR A 405 8.70 8.58 23.17
C THR A 405 8.85 10.04 22.81
N SER A 406 10.09 10.50 22.57
CA SER A 406 10.37 11.88 22.14
C SER A 406 9.72 12.22 20.79
N LEU A 407 9.76 11.29 19.84
CA LEU A 407 9.10 11.43 18.54
C LEU A 407 7.59 11.56 18.69
N ALA A 408 6.98 10.70 19.51
CA ALA A 408 5.55 10.74 19.83
C ALA A 408 5.16 12.03 20.56
N GLU A 409 5.97 12.50 21.52
CA GLU A 409 5.75 13.78 22.18
C GLU A 409 5.77 14.95 21.18
N THR A 410 6.77 14.99 20.30
CA THR A 410 6.86 16.02 19.27
C THR A 410 5.63 16.03 18.38
N HIS A 411 5.14 14.84 18.01
CA HIS A 411 3.94 14.70 17.21
C HIS A 411 2.67 15.16 17.93
N TYR A 412 2.50 14.83 19.22
CA TYR A 412 1.26 15.13 19.93
C TYR A 412 1.23 16.49 20.62
N VAL A 413 2.39 16.99 21.03
CA VAL A 413 2.50 18.24 21.81
C VAL A 413 2.92 19.41 20.94
N GLY A 414 3.69 19.16 19.89
CA GLY A 414 4.26 20.19 19.03
C GLY A 414 3.29 20.78 18.00
N GLN A 415 2.42 19.96 17.43
CA GLN A 415 1.48 20.37 16.37
C GLN A 415 0.32 19.37 16.22
N MET A 416 -0.82 19.81 15.70
CA MET A 416 -1.96 18.92 15.43
C MET A 416 -1.80 18.15 14.13
N LEU A 417 -1.34 18.81 13.07
CA LEU A 417 -1.15 18.24 11.75
C LEU A 417 0.27 18.53 11.21
N HIS A 418 0.74 17.65 10.34
CA HIS A 418 1.95 17.87 9.56
C HIS A 418 1.62 18.53 8.21
N THR A 419 2.45 19.45 7.75
CA THR A 419 2.36 20.00 6.40
C THR A 419 2.85 18.97 5.36
N VAL A 420 2.45 19.13 4.11
CA VAL A 420 2.87 18.25 2.99
C VAL A 420 4.39 18.18 2.85
N ASP A 421 5.07 19.32 3.07
CA ASP A 421 6.52 19.45 2.92
C ASP A 421 7.31 19.12 4.18
N ASP A 422 6.65 18.64 5.24
CA ASP A 422 7.31 18.27 6.49
C ASP A 422 8.11 16.98 6.33
N ASN A 423 9.42 17.11 6.19
CA ASN A 423 10.38 16.01 6.05
C ASN A 423 10.86 15.44 7.40
N ARG A 424 10.32 15.92 8.53
CA ARG A 424 10.65 15.36 9.84
C ARG A 424 10.18 13.91 9.96
N PRO A 425 10.86 13.08 10.75
CA PRO A 425 10.45 11.70 10.99
C PRO A 425 8.98 11.67 11.44
N LYS A 426 8.19 10.86 10.74
CA LYS A 426 6.76 10.72 11.06
C LYS A 426 6.56 9.47 11.90
N VAL A 427 5.75 9.60 12.94
CA VAL A 427 5.43 8.50 13.86
C VAL A 427 4.93 7.26 13.09
N HIS A 428 4.14 7.45 12.03
CA HIS A 428 3.59 6.33 11.27
C HIS A 428 4.63 5.59 10.41
N ASP A 429 5.77 6.21 10.11
CA ASP A 429 6.86 5.55 9.36
C ASP A 429 7.66 4.59 10.27
N GLU A 430 7.54 4.73 11.59
CA GLU A 430 8.21 3.90 12.60
C GLU A 430 7.27 2.85 13.24
N ARG A 431 6.21 2.47 12.53
CA ARG A 431 5.16 1.57 13.05
C ARG A 431 5.72 0.27 13.63
N ASP A 432 6.63 -0.40 12.95
CA ASP A 432 7.17 -1.69 13.37
C ASP A 432 8.07 -1.54 14.60
N ASN A 433 8.78 -0.42 14.70
CA ASN A 433 9.57 -0.06 15.88
C ASN A 433 8.68 0.35 17.06
N LEU A 434 7.55 1.03 16.81
CA LEU A 434 6.55 1.35 17.83
C LEU A 434 5.92 0.10 18.44
N LEU A 435 5.57 -0.90 17.62
CA LEU A 435 5.06 -2.19 18.10
C LEU A 435 6.03 -2.82 19.09
N ARG A 436 7.31 -2.85 18.76
CA ARG A 436 8.35 -3.38 19.62
C ARG A 436 8.50 -2.59 20.93
N ALA A 437 8.45 -1.27 20.85
CA ALA A 437 8.51 -0.42 22.03
C ALA A 437 7.28 -0.63 22.95
N VAL A 438 6.10 -0.79 22.34
CA VAL A 438 4.85 -1.09 23.06
C VAL A 438 4.94 -2.45 23.77
N GLU A 439 5.42 -3.50 23.12
CA GLU A 439 5.63 -4.81 23.75
C GLU A 439 6.59 -4.73 24.94
N TRP A 440 7.72 -4.03 24.74
CA TRP A 440 8.73 -3.88 25.77
C TRP A 440 8.23 -3.09 26.97
N THR A 441 7.50 -1.98 26.75
CA THR A 441 6.92 -1.15 27.81
C THR A 441 5.75 -1.84 28.52
N THR A 442 4.95 -2.62 27.80
CA THR A 442 3.87 -3.44 28.38
C THR A 442 4.44 -4.48 29.34
N ALA A 443 5.47 -5.22 28.93
CA ALA A 443 6.09 -6.26 29.76
C ALA A 443 6.70 -5.69 31.06
N ARG A 444 7.15 -4.45 31.04
CA ARG A 444 7.76 -3.74 32.21
C ARG A 444 6.79 -2.86 32.98
N ARG A 445 5.52 -2.78 32.55
CA ARG A 445 4.51 -1.86 33.11
C ARG A 445 5.00 -0.41 33.13
N ASP A 446 5.70 -0.02 32.07
CA ASP A 446 6.28 1.32 31.93
C ASP A 446 5.20 2.34 31.53
N GLU A 447 5.18 3.48 32.23
CA GLU A 447 4.18 4.53 32.01
C GLU A 447 4.26 5.19 30.61
N ARG A 448 5.40 5.08 29.91
CA ARG A 448 5.57 5.55 28.53
C ARG A 448 4.68 4.78 27.54
N LEU A 449 4.15 3.61 27.96
CA LEU A 449 3.17 2.87 27.17
C LEU A 449 2.00 3.77 26.72
N ALA A 450 1.57 4.72 27.54
CA ALA A 450 0.44 5.61 27.20
C ALA A 450 0.71 6.44 25.95
N VAL A 451 1.87 7.07 25.83
CA VAL A 451 2.20 7.88 24.64
C VAL A 451 2.54 7.03 23.44
N LEU A 452 3.19 5.89 23.63
CA LEU A 452 3.52 4.95 22.54
C LEU A 452 2.26 4.28 21.98
N ALA A 453 1.32 3.88 22.84
CA ALA A 453 0.02 3.36 22.44
C ALA A 453 -0.82 4.41 21.70
N ALA A 454 -0.79 5.67 22.17
CA ALA A 454 -1.44 6.77 21.47
C ALA A 454 -0.83 6.98 20.08
N ALA A 455 0.51 6.98 19.97
CA ALA A 455 1.23 7.13 18.71
C ALA A 455 0.90 6.01 17.71
N LEU A 456 0.87 4.77 18.18
CA LEU A 456 0.48 3.62 17.38
C LEU A 456 -1.00 3.70 16.95
N GLY A 457 -1.89 4.15 17.86
CA GLY A 457 -3.30 4.39 17.60
C GLY A 457 -3.53 5.40 16.48
N GLY A 458 -2.86 6.55 16.56
CA GLY A 458 -2.92 7.58 15.51
C GLY A 458 -2.44 7.08 14.14
N ALA A 459 -1.35 6.29 14.13
CA ALA A 459 -0.83 5.66 12.91
C ALA A 459 -1.81 4.63 12.31
N TRP A 460 -2.48 3.83 13.14
CA TRP A 460 -3.35 2.74 12.70
C TRP A 460 -4.79 3.14 12.43
N ARG A 461 -5.28 4.22 13.02
CA ARG A 461 -6.65 4.73 12.79
C ARG A 461 -6.97 4.92 11.30
N ARG A 462 -5.99 5.32 10.50
CA ARG A 462 -6.12 5.45 9.03
C ARG A 462 -6.26 4.11 8.31
N HIS A 463 -5.82 3.00 8.92
CA HIS A 463 -5.76 1.67 8.32
C HIS A 463 -6.84 0.70 8.86
N GLY A 464 -7.70 1.14 9.79
CA GLY A 464 -8.88 0.40 10.24
C GLY A 464 -8.67 -0.61 11.37
N HIS A 465 -7.53 -0.55 12.08
CA HIS A 465 -7.21 -1.45 13.20
C HIS A 465 -7.85 -0.95 14.52
N THR A 466 -9.14 -1.12 14.69
CA THR A 466 -9.88 -0.45 15.78
C THR A 466 -9.91 -1.22 17.11
N VAL A 467 -10.14 -2.53 17.08
CA VAL A 467 -10.40 -3.32 18.30
C VAL A 467 -9.16 -3.47 19.17
N GLN A 468 -8.01 -3.76 18.57
CA GLN A 468 -6.81 -4.05 19.36
C GLN A 468 -6.13 -2.81 19.88
N ILE A 469 -6.12 -1.74 19.10
CA ILE A 469 -5.62 -0.47 19.62
C ILE A 469 -6.49 0.02 20.76
N ARG A 470 -7.80 -0.15 20.68
CA ARG A 470 -8.69 0.14 21.81
C ARG A 470 -8.28 -0.64 23.05
N LYS A 471 -8.10 -1.97 22.95
CA LYS A 471 -7.62 -2.81 24.06
C LYS A 471 -6.25 -2.37 24.58
N LEU A 472 -5.34 -2.03 23.69
CA LEU A 472 -4.01 -1.55 24.05
C LEU A 472 -4.08 -0.21 24.79
N LEU A 473 -4.88 0.74 24.32
CA LEU A 473 -5.07 2.05 25.00
C LEU A 473 -5.74 1.87 26.36
N GLU A 474 -6.74 0.99 26.47
CA GLU A 474 -7.38 0.64 27.75
C GLU A 474 -6.36 0.01 28.72
N ALA A 475 -5.52 -0.93 28.24
CA ALA A 475 -4.44 -1.51 29.04
C ALA A 475 -3.40 -0.47 29.45
N ALA A 476 -3.02 0.44 28.55
CA ALA A 476 -2.12 1.54 28.84
C ALA A 476 -2.67 2.45 29.94
N LEU A 477 -3.96 2.81 29.88
CA LEU A 477 -4.64 3.61 30.91
C LEU A 477 -4.73 2.91 32.27
N THR A 478 -4.75 1.59 32.31
CA THR A 478 -4.72 0.80 33.55
C THR A 478 -3.33 0.81 34.21
N ILE A 479 -2.26 0.87 33.43
CA ILE A 479 -0.88 0.89 33.90
C ILE A 479 -0.45 2.31 34.32
N THR A 480 -0.92 3.32 33.57
CA THR A 480 -0.46 4.70 33.67
C THR A 480 -1.14 5.42 34.83
N PRO A 481 -0.41 6.01 35.79
CA PRO A 481 -0.97 6.79 36.89
C PRO A 481 -1.85 7.96 36.43
N ALA A 482 -2.80 8.36 37.28
CA ALA A 482 -3.74 9.43 36.93
C ALA A 482 -3.06 10.79 36.69
N ASP A 483 -1.95 11.06 37.35
CA ASP A 483 -1.16 12.29 37.25
C ASP A 483 -0.10 12.25 36.13
N ASN A 484 0.04 11.12 35.44
CA ASN A 484 1.02 10.97 34.37
C ASN A 484 0.73 11.92 33.20
N ARG A 485 1.80 12.54 32.68
CA ARG A 485 1.70 13.53 31.58
C ARG A 485 1.22 12.98 30.26
N TYR A 486 1.33 11.66 30.03
CA TYR A 486 0.93 10.99 28.80
C TYR A 486 -0.49 10.44 28.82
N ARG A 487 -1.09 10.29 30.01
CA ARG A 487 -2.42 9.72 30.18
C ARG A 487 -3.47 10.41 29.32
N CYS A 488 -3.42 11.74 29.26
CA CYS A 488 -4.35 12.52 28.46
C CYS A 488 -4.26 12.18 26.94
N LEU A 489 -3.08 11.87 26.41
CA LEU A 489 -2.90 11.49 25.02
C LEU A 489 -3.56 10.14 24.68
N ALA A 490 -3.42 9.18 25.58
CA ALA A 490 -4.10 7.89 25.45
C ALA A 490 -5.62 8.01 25.53
N LEU A 491 -6.14 8.88 26.45
CA LEU A 491 -7.56 9.19 26.53
C LEU A 491 -8.10 9.84 25.26
N GLN A 492 -7.36 10.79 24.69
CA GLN A 492 -7.71 11.46 23.42
C GLN A 492 -7.83 10.45 22.27
N GLU A 493 -6.83 9.59 22.10
CA GLU A 493 -6.86 8.60 21.03
C GLU A 493 -7.98 7.57 21.24
N LEU A 494 -8.16 7.08 22.45
CA LEU A 494 -9.29 6.19 22.78
C LEU A 494 -10.63 6.89 22.50
N GLY A 495 -10.74 8.20 22.79
CA GLY A 495 -11.90 9.01 22.46
C GLY A 495 -12.20 9.04 20.95
N TRP A 496 -11.21 9.15 20.09
CA TRP A 496 -11.41 9.08 18.65
C TRP A 496 -11.87 7.69 18.19
N PHE A 497 -11.39 6.61 18.81
CA PHE A 497 -11.85 5.25 18.48
C PHE A 497 -13.30 5.04 18.92
N THR A 498 -13.70 5.53 20.09
CA THR A 498 -15.09 5.43 20.56
C THR A 498 -16.03 6.32 19.73
N TYR A 499 -15.57 7.50 19.30
CA TYR A 499 -16.31 8.38 18.40
C TYR A 499 -16.63 7.68 17.06
N ASN A 500 -15.61 7.10 16.42
CA ASN A 500 -15.78 6.39 15.16
C ASN A 500 -16.68 5.13 15.29
N ALA A 501 -16.73 4.53 16.47
CA ALA A 501 -17.62 3.43 16.79
C ALA A 501 -19.08 3.89 17.08
N GLY A 502 -19.33 5.22 17.13
CA GLY A 502 -20.65 5.78 17.45
C GLY A 502 -20.99 5.84 18.95
N ASP A 503 -20.05 5.50 19.84
CA ASP A 503 -20.22 5.61 21.28
C ASP A 503 -19.88 7.03 21.78
N PHE A 504 -20.74 7.98 21.39
CA PHE A 504 -20.53 9.41 21.67
C PHE A 504 -20.56 9.74 23.17
N ARG A 505 -21.32 8.96 23.99
CA ARG A 505 -21.34 9.16 25.44
C ARG A 505 -19.97 8.84 26.05
N ARG A 506 -19.43 7.67 25.71
CA ARG A 506 -18.11 7.26 26.17
C ARG A 506 -17.00 8.21 25.68
N THR A 507 -17.12 8.66 24.44
CA THR A 507 -16.20 9.66 23.87
C THR A 507 -16.17 10.93 24.73
N LYS A 508 -17.35 11.44 25.10
CA LYS A 508 -17.44 12.65 25.93
C LYS A 508 -16.79 12.45 27.30
N GLU A 509 -17.05 11.33 27.98
CA GLU A 509 -16.42 11.00 29.26
C GLU A 509 -14.89 11.01 29.17
N LEU A 510 -14.32 10.37 28.13
CA LEU A 510 -12.87 10.32 27.90
C LEU A 510 -12.29 11.71 27.60
N ALA A 511 -12.99 12.51 26.80
CA ALA A 511 -12.55 13.86 26.46
C ALA A 511 -12.62 14.80 27.68
N ASP A 512 -13.66 14.69 28.55
CA ASP A 512 -13.77 15.44 29.76
C ASP A 512 -12.66 15.07 30.77
N GLU A 513 -12.34 13.76 30.93
CA GLU A 513 -11.22 13.32 31.77
C GLU A 513 -9.90 13.88 31.21
N ALA A 514 -9.69 13.82 29.91
CA ALA A 514 -8.48 14.35 29.28
C ALA A 514 -8.37 15.88 29.44
N MET A 515 -9.48 16.62 29.33
CA MET A 515 -9.50 18.08 29.61
C MET A 515 -9.12 18.38 31.06
N ALA A 516 -9.71 17.68 32.03
CA ALA A 516 -9.43 17.89 33.43
C ALA A 516 -7.95 17.68 33.79
N LEU A 517 -7.31 16.73 33.15
CA LEU A 517 -5.87 16.45 33.28
C LEU A 517 -4.99 17.52 32.61
N GLU A 518 -5.44 18.09 31.50
CA GLU A 518 -4.61 18.96 30.69
C GLU A 518 -4.76 20.46 31.01
N GLU A 519 -5.91 20.89 31.48
CA GLU A 519 -6.13 22.29 31.86
C GLU A 519 -5.09 22.83 32.85
N PRO A 520 -4.73 22.12 33.94
CA PRO A 520 -3.70 22.59 34.86
C PRO A 520 -2.29 22.64 34.23
N ARG A 521 -2.03 21.82 33.20
CA ARG A 521 -0.74 21.75 32.50
C ARG A 521 -0.59 22.83 31.43
N GLY A 522 -1.69 23.24 30.84
CA GLY A 522 -1.77 24.38 29.92
C GLY A 522 -1.04 24.16 28.58
N ARG A 523 -0.83 22.93 28.09
CA ARG A 523 -0.19 22.66 26.79
C ARG A 523 -1.17 22.99 25.66
N PRO A 524 -0.96 24.07 24.87
CA PRO A 524 -2.00 24.60 24.00
C PRO A 524 -2.43 23.64 22.91
N VAL A 525 -1.49 22.92 22.28
CA VAL A 525 -1.80 21.95 21.21
C VAL A 525 -2.58 20.75 21.75
N VAL A 526 -2.21 20.23 22.91
CA VAL A 526 -2.92 19.10 23.54
C VAL A 526 -4.34 19.50 23.97
N LEU A 527 -4.51 20.71 24.53
CA LEU A 527 -5.82 21.28 24.82
C LEU A 527 -6.65 21.45 23.54
N ALA A 528 -6.05 21.96 22.45
CA ALA A 528 -6.73 22.15 21.18
C ALA A 528 -7.20 20.81 20.57
N ARG A 529 -6.39 19.74 20.68
CA ARG A 529 -6.77 18.38 20.26
C ARG A 529 -8.00 17.88 21.03
N ASN A 530 -8.03 18.10 22.34
CA ASN A 530 -9.18 17.74 23.18
C ASN A 530 -10.43 18.55 22.82
N LEU A 531 -10.28 19.86 22.63
CA LEU A 531 -11.38 20.74 22.23
C LEU A 531 -11.93 20.36 20.87
N THR A 532 -11.08 19.90 19.95
CA THR A 532 -11.52 19.35 18.64
C THR A 532 -12.39 18.11 18.83
N LEU A 533 -11.98 17.17 19.69
CA LEU A 533 -12.79 15.99 20.00
C LEU A 533 -14.12 16.36 20.69
N LEU A 534 -14.08 17.32 21.64
CA LEU A 534 -15.29 17.84 22.30
C LEU A 534 -16.22 18.54 21.30
N THR A 535 -15.68 19.27 20.31
CA THR A 535 -16.46 19.92 19.26
C THR A 535 -17.32 18.90 18.53
N VAL A 536 -16.70 17.85 17.99
CA VAL A 536 -17.42 16.85 17.18
C VAL A 536 -18.36 15.98 18.03
N VAL A 537 -18.00 15.65 19.27
CA VAL A 537 -18.85 14.82 20.12
C VAL A 537 -20.07 15.60 20.67
N HIS A 538 -19.95 16.89 20.99
CA HIS A 538 -21.10 17.72 21.35
C HIS A 538 -22.09 17.82 20.18
N GLN A 539 -21.60 17.98 18.97
CA GLN A 539 -22.40 17.98 17.76
C GLN A 539 -23.16 16.65 17.58
N ALA A 540 -22.44 15.53 17.70
CA ALA A 540 -23.04 14.20 17.59
C ALA A 540 -24.08 13.91 18.69
N LEU A 541 -23.92 14.48 19.87
CA LEU A 541 -24.88 14.41 20.98
C LEU A 541 -26.05 15.40 20.83
N GLY A 542 -26.06 16.25 19.81
CA GLY A 542 -27.14 17.23 19.57
C GLY A 542 -27.06 18.49 20.44
N ASP A 543 -25.85 18.87 20.90
CA ASP A 543 -25.58 20.13 21.60
C ASP A 543 -24.69 21.06 20.74
N PRO A 544 -25.28 21.74 19.72
CA PRO A 544 -24.53 22.63 18.86
C PRO A 544 -23.94 23.83 19.58
N ALA A 545 -24.57 24.29 20.67
CA ALA A 545 -24.06 25.43 21.45
C ALA A 545 -22.76 25.05 22.19
N ALA A 546 -22.68 23.86 22.77
CA ALA A 546 -21.45 23.38 23.40
C ALA A 546 -20.36 23.08 22.34
N SER A 547 -20.75 22.58 21.16
CA SER A 547 -19.85 22.39 20.01
C SER A 547 -19.19 23.72 19.61
N VAL A 548 -19.97 24.76 19.39
CA VAL A 548 -19.46 26.10 19.03
C VAL A 548 -18.53 26.65 20.13
N ARG A 549 -18.91 26.56 21.42
CA ARG A 549 -18.03 27.01 22.50
C ARG A 549 -16.69 26.30 22.53
N SER A 550 -16.69 24.98 22.32
CA SER A 550 -15.45 24.19 22.27
C SER A 550 -14.57 24.59 21.08
N ALA A 551 -15.18 24.80 19.91
CA ALA A 551 -14.49 25.23 18.71
C ALA A 551 -13.92 26.66 18.81
N GLU A 552 -14.68 27.62 19.39
CA GLU A 552 -14.22 28.98 19.62
C GLU A 552 -12.99 29.00 20.55
N ARG A 553 -13.03 28.21 21.64
CA ARG A 553 -11.89 28.09 22.56
C ARG A 553 -10.66 27.46 21.86
N CYS A 554 -10.87 26.46 21.00
CA CYS A 554 -9.81 25.85 20.19
C CYS A 554 -9.17 26.88 19.24
N ALA A 555 -9.97 27.63 18.52
CA ALA A 555 -9.50 28.67 17.59
C ALA A 555 -8.71 29.78 18.31
N GLU A 556 -9.19 30.25 19.49
CA GLU A 556 -8.48 31.25 20.28
C GLU A 556 -7.12 30.74 20.81
N LEU A 557 -7.04 29.49 21.24
CA LEU A 557 -5.78 28.88 21.68
C LEU A 557 -4.74 28.81 20.54
N LEU A 558 -5.16 28.35 19.35
CA LEU A 558 -4.24 28.11 18.24
C LEU A 558 -3.89 29.41 17.50
N ARG A 559 -4.75 30.42 17.52
CA ARG A 559 -4.46 31.75 16.96
C ARG A 559 -3.20 32.39 17.56
N ARG A 560 -2.83 32.02 18.78
CA ARG A 560 -1.65 32.52 19.48
C ARG A 560 -0.40 31.68 19.24
N GLN A 561 -0.52 30.60 18.49
CA GLN A 561 0.59 29.72 18.15
C GLN A 561 1.08 30.00 16.73
N ASP A 562 2.36 29.81 16.47
CA ASP A 562 2.95 29.91 15.12
C ASP A 562 2.76 28.56 14.38
N LEU A 563 1.49 28.19 14.18
CA LEU A 563 1.07 26.92 13.57
C LEU A 563 -0.05 27.20 12.57
N PRO A 564 0.27 27.67 11.35
CA PRO A 564 -0.74 28.15 10.39
C PRO A 564 -1.75 27.07 9.98
N LEU A 565 -1.30 25.83 9.78
CA LEU A 565 -2.19 24.70 9.43
C LEU A 565 -3.12 24.35 10.61
N ASP A 566 -2.61 24.32 11.84
CA ASP A 566 -3.42 24.03 13.01
C ASP A 566 -4.45 25.13 13.30
N ALA A 567 -4.08 26.38 13.06
CA ALA A 567 -4.99 27.51 13.14
C ALA A 567 -6.10 27.40 12.07
N ALA A 568 -5.77 27.02 10.84
CA ALA A 568 -6.74 26.78 9.80
C ALA A 568 -7.70 25.62 10.14
N VAL A 569 -7.19 24.54 10.77
CA VAL A 569 -8.01 23.42 11.28
C VAL A 569 -9.03 23.94 12.30
N ALA A 570 -8.61 24.76 13.23
CA ALA A 570 -9.50 25.30 14.24
C ALA A 570 -10.59 26.20 13.65
N LEU A 571 -10.24 27.04 12.67
CA LEU A 571 -11.22 27.90 11.96
C LEU A 571 -12.21 27.05 11.16
N HIS A 572 -11.73 26.04 10.46
CA HIS A 572 -12.58 25.09 9.72
C HIS A 572 -13.56 24.35 10.65
N ASN A 573 -13.08 23.82 11.78
CA ASN A 573 -13.92 23.11 12.75
C ASN A 573 -14.96 24.07 13.39
N LEU A 574 -14.58 25.31 13.65
CA LEU A 574 -15.53 26.34 14.12
C LEU A 574 -16.57 26.67 13.04
N GLY A 575 -16.16 26.82 11.80
CA GLY A 575 -17.08 27.03 10.68
C GLY A 575 -18.07 25.88 10.51
N TYR A 576 -17.60 24.63 10.63
CA TYR A 576 -18.50 23.46 10.58
C TYR A 576 -19.46 23.39 11.80
N ALA A 577 -18.99 23.71 13.00
CA ALA A 577 -19.84 23.80 14.20
C ALA A 577 -20.92 24.90 14.06
N LEU A 578 -20.58 26.07 13.53
CA LEU A 578 -21.52 27.16 13.26
C LEU A 578 -22.55 26.78 12.19
N MET A 579 -22.10 26.12 11.11
CA MET A 579 -22.99 25.59 10.07
C MET A 579 -24.03 24.65 10.67
N SER A 580 -23.63 23.71 11.52
CA SER A 580 -24.57 22.80 12.18
C SER A 580 -25.48 23.49 13.19
N ALA A 581 -25.08 24.66 13.72
CA ALA A 581 -25.90 25.51 14.58
C ALA A 581 -26.82 26.46 13.80
N GLY A 582 -26.70 26.54 12.45
CA GLY A 582 -27.52 27.37 11.57
C GLY A 582 -26.97 28.76 11.30
N ASP A 583 -25.78 29.12 11.80
CA ASP A 583 -25.11 30.40 11.54
C ASP A 583 -24.26 30.28 10.25
N LEU A 584 -24.95 30.26 9.08
CA LEU A 584 -24.34 29.98 7.78
C LEU A 584 -23.40 31.10 7.29
N GLU A 585 -23.66 32.35 7.70
CA GLU A 585 -22.84 33.50 7.27
C GLU A 585 -21.45 33.43 7.91
N ARG A 586 -21.39 33.30 9.22
CA ARG A 586 -20.11 33.16 9.95
C ARG A 586 -19.39 31.85 9.57
N ALA A 587 -20.15 30.79 9.34
CA ALA A 587 -19.59 29.53 8.87
C ALA A 587 -18.86 29.70 7.54
N ALA A 588 -19.46 30.42 6.58
CA ALA A 588 -18.87 30.70 5.28
C ALA A 588 -17.56 31.47 5.39
N GLU A 589 -17.57 32.58 6.14
CA GLU A 589 -16.38 33.41 6.35
C GLU A 589 -15.18 32.57 6.88
N LEU A 590 -15.43 31.70 7.84
CA LEU A 590 -14.37 30.93 8.49
C LEU A 590 -13.87 29.77 7.62
N ILE A 591 -14.76 29.06 6.92
CA ILE A 591 -14.38 27.97 5.99
C ILE A 591 -13.61 28.56 4.82
N GLU A 592 -14.08 29.66 4.22
CA GLU A 592 -13.39 30.36 3.13
C GLU A 592 -12.02 30.90 3.57
N GLN A 593 -11.91 31.43 4.79
CA GLN A 593 -10.63 31.87 5.35
C GLN A 593 -9.63 30.73 5.54
N SER A 594 -10.09 29.55 5.92
CA SER A 594 -9.23 28.38 6.18
C SER A 594 -8.78 27.66 4.90
N LEU A 595 -9.60 27.68 3.85
CA LEU A 595 -9.45 26.88 2.64
C LEU A 595 -8.12 27.07 1.91
N PRO A 596 -7.60 28.30 1.68
CA PRO A 596 -6.30 28.51 1.03
C PRO A 596 -5.15 27.78 1.75
N THR A 597 -5.10 27.90 3.08
CA THR A 597 -4.07 27.24 3.89
C THR A 597 -4.13 25.71 3.79
N TYR A 598 -5.34 25.14 3.74
CA TYR A 598 -5.51 23.70 3.53
C TYR A 598 -5.07 23.26 2.14
N ILE A 599 -5.39 24.03 1.10
CA ILE A 599 -5.01 23.70 -0.28
C ILE A 599 -3.49 23.70 -0.44
N GLU A 600 -2.80 24.64 0.21
CA GLU A 600 -1.35 24.79 0.13
C GLU A 600 -0.59 23.82 1.03
N LEU A 601 -0.96 23.72 2.31
CA LEU A 601 -0.15 23.07 3.34
C LEU A 601 -0.62 21.69 3.77
N ALA A 602 -1.92 21.33 3.59
CA ALA A 602 -2.47 20.08 4.08
C ALA A 602 -2.17 18.89 3.17
N ASP A 603 -2.10 17.72 3.77
CA ASP A 603 -2.06 16.45 3.02
C ASP A 603 -3.35 16.24 2.20
N PRO A 604 -3.32 15.36 1.17
CA PRO A 604 -4.46 15.15 0.28
C PRO A 604 -5.76 14.78 1.00
N VAL A 605 -5.69 14.00 2.09
CA VAL A 605 -6.87 13.56 2.85
C VAL A 605 -7.52 14.75 3.57
N LYS A 606 -6.72 15.60 4.23
CA LYS A 606 -7.23 16.78 4.92
C LYS A 606 -7.77 17.83 3.95
N ARG A 607 -7.14 17.97 2.81
CA ARG A 607 -7.65 18.79 1.71
C ARG A 607 -9.02 18.32 1.23
N MET A 608 -9.18 17.01 1.07
CA MET A 608 -10.44 16.37 0.72
C MET A 608 -11.54 16.66 1.74
N GLU A 609 -11.28 16.46 3.04
CA GLU A 609 -12.22 16.73 4.12
C GLU A 609 -12.69 18.20 4.15
N THR A 610 -11.78 19.15 3.93
CA THR A 610 -12.10 20.59 3.95
C THR A 610 -12.94 21.00 2.74
N LEU A 611 -12.61 20.48 1.56
CA LEU A 611 -13.41 20.70 0.35
C LEU A 611 -14.80 20.09 0.47
N HIS A 612 -14.93 18.92 1.14
CA HIS A 612 -16.24 18.36 1.48
C HIS A 612 -17.07 19.30 2.36
N SER A 613 -16.48 19.88 3.40
CA SER A 613 -17.20 20.82 4.28
C SER A 613 -17.62 22.09 3.55
N ALA A 614 -16.79 22.60 2.63
CA ALA A 614 -17.17 23.73 1.77
C ALA A 614 -18.35 23.37 0.83
N GLY A 615 -18.37 22.15 0.31
CA GLY A 615 -19.49 21.61 -0.46
C GLY A 615 -20.77 21.47 0.36
N ALA A 616 -20.67 20.99 1.61
CA ALA A 616 -21.79 20.90 2.53
C ALA A 616 -22.39 22.28 2.86
N LEU A 617 -21.54 23.28 3.10
CA LEU A 617 -21.98 24.65 3.33
C LEU A 617 -22.67 25.25 2.10
N ALA A 618 -22.15 25.00 0.89
CA ALA A 618 -22.80 25.46 -0.34
C ALA A 618 -24.18 24.81 -0.54
N LEU A 619 -24.35 23.52 -0.15
CA LEU A 619 -25.67 22.88 -0.14
C LEU A 619 -26.64 23.58 0.82
N GLU A 620 -26.21 23.90 2.05
CA GLU A 620 -27.03 24.63 3.02
C GLU A 620 -27.48 26.00 2.52
N ARG A 621 -26.63 26.66 1.75
CA ARG A 621 -26.97 27.98 1.12
C ARG A 621 -27.80 27.85 -0.16
N GLY A 622 -28.07 26.61 -0.63
CA GLY A 622 -28.78 26.34 -1.87
C GLY A 622 -27.95 26.56 -3.14
N GLU A 623 -26.63 26.69 -3.03
CA GLU A 623 -25.66 26.93 -4.12
C GLU A 623 -25.23 25.58 -4.73
N ILE A 624 -26.19 24.88 -5.39
CA ILE A 624 -26.04 23.48 -5.79
C ILE A 624 -24.88 23.24 -6.76
N GLU A 625 -24.67 24.13 -7.74
CA GLU A 625 -23.56 24.02 -8.71
C GLU A 625 -22.19 24.17 -8.01
N GLN A 626 -22.09 25.10 -7.06
CA GLN A 626 -20.87 25.30 -6.29
C GLN A 626 -20.60 24.11 -5.36
N ALA A 627 -21.63 23.54 -4.75
CA ALA A 627 -21.53 22.32 -3.95
C ALA A 627 -20.98 21.16 -4.79
N ALA A 628 -21.51 20.99 -6.00
CA ALA A 628 -21.03 19.96 -6.95
C ALA A 628 -19.55 20.15 -7.30
N ASP A 629 -19.09 21.39 -7.51
CA ASP A 629 -17.69 21.69 -7.80
C ASP A 629 -16.78 21.35 -6.60
N TYR A 630 -17.17 21.76 -5.39
CA TYR A 630 -16.39 21.44 -4.19
C TYR A 630 -16.29 19.94 -3.95
N PHE A 631 -17.38 19.18 -4.05
CA PHE A 631 -17.35 17.72 -3.87
C PHE A 631 -16.51 17.02 -4.96
N ARG A 632 -16.55 17.50 -6.20
CA ARG A 632 -15.70 16.96 -7.26
C ARG A 632 -14.23 17.20 -6.97
N ARG A 633 -13.85 18.45 -6.66
CA ARG A 633 -12.47 18.80 -6.29
C ARG A 633 -12.00 18.04 -5.04
N SER A 634 -12.91 17.81 -4.10
CA SER A 634 -12.64 16.97 -2.94
C SER A 634 -12.25 15.55 -3.36
N LEU A 635 -13.01 14.93 -4.25
CA LEU A 635 -12.74 13.58 -4.74
C LEU A 635 -11.45 13.49 -5.59
N GLU A 636 -11.16 14.52 -6.39
CA GLU A 636 -9.94 14.66 -7.20
C GLU A 636 -8.69 14.84 -6.32
N ALA A 637 -8.82 15.47 -5.16
CA ALA A 637 -7.69 15.70 -4.25
C ALA A 637 -7.10 14.39 -3.72
N CYS A 638 -7.91 13.37 -3.46
CA CYS A 638 -7.45 12.07 -2.96
C CYS A 638 -8.43 10.94 -3.34
N PRO A 639 -8.42 10.44 -4.57
CA PRO A 639 -9.39 9.45 -5.06
C PRO A 639 -9.27 8.08 -4.38
N GLU A 640 -8.15 7.81 -3.71
CA GLU A 640 -7.91 6.55 -3.00
C GLU A 640 -8.32 6.62 -1.52
N ALA A 641 -8.73 7.76 -1.03
CA ALA A 641 -9.11 7.95 0.38
C ALA A 641 -10.39 7.16 0.72
N GLY A 642 -10.33 6.32 1.75
CA GLY A 642 -11.43 5.46 2.19
C GLY A 642 -12.65 6.25 2.72
N LEU A 643 -12.74 6.47 4.03
CA LEU A 643 -13.90 7.13 4.66
C LEU A 643 -14.17 8.56 4.14
N PRO A 644 -13.18 9.45 3.96
CA PRO A 644 -13.45 10.78 3.41
C PRO A 644 -14.04 10.77 2.00
N ALA A 645 -13.70 9.74 1.18
CA ALA A 645 -14.32 9.58 -0.13
C ALA A 645 -15.80 9.19 -0.03
N VAL A 646 -16.20 8.46 1.02
CA VAL A 646 -17.61 8.10 1.26
C VAL A 646 -18.43 9.35 1.50
N ASP A 647 -17.98 10.23 2.40
CA ASP A 647 -18.69 11.48 2.72
C ASP A 647 -18.82 12.37 1.48
N THR A 648 -17.77 12.47 0.67
CA THR A 648 -17.78 13.22 -0.57
C THR A 648 -18.72 12.63 -1.62
N LEU A 649 -18.77 11.31 -1.77
CA LEU A 649 -19.70 10.62 -2.67
C LEU A 649 -21.15 10.74 -2.22
N GLU A 650 -21.39 10.80 -0.92
CA GLU A 650 -22.70 11.12 -0.36
C GLU A 650 -23.12 12.56 -0.71
N GLY A 651 -22.18 13.53 -0.64
CA GLY A 651 -22.40 14.89 -1.10
C GLY A 651 -22.81 14.93 -2.57
N LEU A 652 -22.13 14.19 -3.43
CA LEU A 652 -22.51 14.07 -4.85
C LEU A 652 -23.88 13.39 -5.05
N ALA A 653 -24.23 12.43 -4.20
CA ALA A 653 -25.57 11.82 -4.22
C ALA A 653 -26.67 12.83 -3.81
N VAL A 654 -26.41 13.68 -2.81
CA VAL A 654 -27.29 14.76 -2.39
C VAL A 654 -27.46 15.78 -3.53
N VAL A 655 -26.36 16.21 -4.16
CA VAL A 655 -26.39 17.09 -5.35
C VAL A 655 -27.24 16.47 -6.45
N ALA A 656 -27.03 15.20 -6.79
CA ALA A 656 -27.79 14.49 -7.84
C ALA A 656 -29.31 14.45 -7.55
N ALA A 657 -29.71 14.35 -6.28
CA ALA A 657 -31.12 14.46 -5.90
C ALA A 657 -31.70 15.86 -6.16
N HIS A 658 -30.91 16.91 -5.91
CA HIS A 658 -31.32 18.30 -6.14
C HIS A 658 -31.32 18.69 -7.63
N THR A 659 -30.47 18.11 -8.43
CA THR A 659 -30.35 18.38 -9.88
C THR A 659 -31.30 17.54 -10.75
N GLY A 660 -32.16 16.73 -10.14
CA GLY A 660 -33.14 15.93 -10.86
C GLY A 660 -32.58 14.64 -11.47
N GLU A 661 -31.51 14.12 -10.89
CA GLU A 661 -30.86 12.85 -11.26
C GLU A 661 -31.13 11.72 -10.21
N PRO A 662 -32.42 11.36 -9.97
CA PRO A 662 -32.77 10.50 -8.83
C PRO A 662 -32.17 9.09 -8.92
N LYS A 663 -31.93 8.57 -10.12
CA LYS A 663 -31.30 7.26 -10.30
C LYS A 663 -29.85 7.29 -9.84
N ARG A 664 -29.10 8.33 -10.19
CA ARG A 664 -27.72 8.55 -9.75
C ARG A 664 -27.62 8.75 -8.25
N ALA A 665 -28.53 9.55 -7.69
CA ALA A 665 -28.62 9.78 -6.25
C ALA A 665 -28.79 8.46 -5.48
N LEU A 666 -29.76 7.62 -5.86
CA LEU A 666 -30.00 6.33 -5.22
C LEU A 666 -28.83 5.36 -5.38
N LEU A 667 -28.21 5.31 -6.56
CA LEU A 667 -27.08 4.44 -6.84
C LEU A 667 -25.90 4.75 -5.92
N LEU A 668 -25.48 6.01 -5.88
CA LEU A 668 -24.35 6.46 -5.05
C LEU A 668 -24.68 6.37 -3.55
N GLY A 669 -25.84 6.88 -3.12
CA GLY A 669 -26.22 6.86 -1.71
C GLY A 669 -26.38 5.44 -1.16
N THR A 670 -26.90 4.50 -1.96
CA THR A 670 -27.00 3.09 -1.55
C THR A 670 -25.63 2.42 -1.49
N ALA A 671 -24.75 2.71 -2.44
CA ALA A 671 -23.38 2.21 -2.43
C ALA A 671 -22.66 2.65 -1.15
N MET A 672 -22.75 3.94 -0.79
CA MET A 672 -22.13 4.48 0.42
C MET A 672 -22.75 3.92 1.70
N ALA A 673 -24.06 3.84 1.77
CA ALA A 673 -24.75 3.19 2.91
C ALA A 673 -24.35 1.73 3.08
N THR A 674 -24.09 1.02 2.00
CA THR A 674 -23.61 -0.38 2.04
C THR A 674 -22.19 -0.46 2.56
N HIS A 675 -21.30 0.43 2.14
CA HIS A 675 -19.93 0.50 2.65
C HIS A 675 -19.88 0.87 4.13
N LEU A 676 -20.64 1.87 4.57
CA LEU A 676 -20.72 2.26 5.98
C LEU A 676 -21.25 1.13 6.86
N ARG A 677 -22.29 0.41 6.41
CA ARG A 677 -22.79 -0.78 7.12
C ARG A 677 -21.73 -1.88 7.25
N LYS A 678 -21.01 -2.18 6.14
CA LYS A 678 -19.92 -3.16 6.15
C LYS A 678 -18.80 -2.75 7.10
N TRP A 679 -18.52 -1.46 7.21
CA TRP A 679 -17.47 -0.94 8.09
C TRP A 679 -17.98 -0.66 9.52
N ARG A 680 -19.28 -0.90 9.81
CA ARG A 680 -19.94 -0.57 11.08
C ARG A 680 -19.63 0.86 11.56
N LEU A 681 -19.55 1.79 10.63
CA LEU A 681 -19.33 3.19 10.89
C LEU A 681 -20.67 3.93 10.94
N GLY A 682 -20.85 4.72 11.97
CA GLY A 682 -21.95 5.68 12.09
C GLY A 682 -21.65 6.94 11.27
N ARG A 683 -22.71 7.59 10.79
CA ARG A 683 -22.62 8.95 10.28
C ARG A 683 -22.86 9.94 11.41
N GLU A 684 -22.29 11.11 11.29
CA GLU A 684 -22.63 12.26 12.10
C GLU A 684 -24.11 12.62 11.86
N PRO A 685 -24.94 12.80 12.92
CA PRO A 685 -26.40 12.94 12.80
C PRO A 685 -26.87 14.12 11.95
N TYR A 686 -26.09 15.20 11.90
CA TYR A 686 -26.38 16.38 11.06
C TYR A 686 -26.29 16.01 9.58
N TRP A 687 -25.21 15.39 9.14
CA TRP A 687 -24.98 14.96 7.77
C TRP A 687 -25.94 13.84 7.35
N GLN A 688 -26.23 12.91 8.26
CA GLN A 688 -27.16 11.82 8.05
C GLN A 688 -28.55 12.33 7.59
N ARG A 689 -29.04 13.41 8.18
CA ARG A 689 -30.36 13.98 7.81
C ARG A 689 -30.39 14.47 6.37
N HIS A 690 -29.32 15.08 5.87
CA HIS A 690 -29.21 15.53 4.48
C HIS A 690 -29.26 14.36 3.51
N VAL A 691 -28.47 13.35 3.78
CA VAL A 691 -28.41 12.13 2.95
C VAL A 691 -29.77 11.42 2.96
N ASP A 692 -30.37 11.21 4.12
CA ASP A 692 -31.67 10.52 4.23
C ASP A 692 -32.78 11.28 3.49
N THR A 693 -32.83 12.59 3.59
CA THR A 693 -33.80 13.44 2.89
C THR A 693 -33.61 13.35 1.37
N ALA A 694 -32.37 13.44 0.90
CA ALA A 694 -32.05 13.33 -0.52
C ALA A 694 -32.39 11.93 -1.08
N MET A 695 -32.11 10.87 -0.33
CA MET A 695 -32.43 9.50 -0.74
C MET A 695 -33.95 9.24 -0.75
N ALA A 696 -34.71 9.80 0.19
CA ALA A 696 -36.14 9.72 0.20
C ALA A 696 -36.77 10.45 -1.01
N THR A 697 -36.28 11.67 -1.30
CA THR A 697 -36.69 12.45 -2.47
C THR A 697 -36.38 11.73 -3.79
N ALA A 698 -35.17 11.20 -3.92
CA ALA A 698 -34.76 10.46 -5.11
C ALA A 698 -35.62 9.19 -5.32
N ARG A 699 -35.93 8.47 -4.24
CA ARG A 699 -36.76 7.27 -4.31
C ARG A 699 -38.21 7.60 -4.71
N ALA A 700 -38.77 8.69 -4.21
CA ALA A 700 -40.12 9.14 -4.54
C ALA A 700 -40.26 9.58 -6.01
N ALA A 701 -39.17 10.09 -6.63
CA ALA A 701 -39.14 10.52 -8.01
C ALA A 701 -39.00 9.39 -9.04
N LEU A 702 -38.78 8.14 -8.63
CA LEU A 702 -38.59 6.99 -9.50
C LEU A 702 -39.76 6.02 -9.44
N SER A 703 -39.98 5.27 -10.53
CA SER A 703 -40.85 4.09 -10.47
C SER A 703 -40.27 3.03 -9.52
N ALA A 704 -41.15 2.20 -8.93
CA ALA A 704 -40.73 1.15 -8.02
C ALA A 704 -39.68 0.17 -8.63
N GLN A 705 -39.75 -0.06 -9.95
CA GLN A 705 -38.80 -0.88 -10.67
C GLN A 705 -37.43 -0.16 -10.81
N ALA A 706 -37.42 1.09 -11.26
CA ALA A 706 -36.18 1.86 -11.44
C ALA A 706 -35.48 2.12 -10.09
N ALA A 707 -36.23 2.34 -9.02
CA ALA A 707 -35.68 2.47 -7.67
C ALA A 707 -35.03 1.16 -7.19
N ARG A 708 -35.65 -0.01 -7.44
CA ARG A 708 -35.03 -1.30 -7.11
C ARG A 708 -33.74 -1.53 -7.90
N GLU A 709 -33.78 -1.33 -9.22
CA GLU A 709 -32.59 -1.50 -10.08
C GLU A 709 -31.40 -0.62 -9.64
N ALA A 710 -31.68 0.65 -9.30
CA ALA A 710 -30.64 1.57 -8.81
C ALA A 710 -30.09 1.14 -7.44
N THR A 711 -30.96 0.67 -6.53
CA THR A 711 -30.56 0.16 -5.22
C THR A 711 -29.69 -1.08 -5.35
N GLU A 712 -30.11 -2.09 -6.11
CA GLU A 712 -29.35 -3.32 -6.35
C GLU A 712 -28.00 -3.05 -7.05
N ALA A 713 -27.95 -2.10 -7.98
CA ALA A 713 -26.71 -1.69 -8.61
C ALA A 713 -25.77 -1.00 -7.61
N GLY A 714 -26.31 -0.13 -6.74
CA GLY A 714 -25.55 0.52 -5.66
C GLY A 714 -24.99 -0.48 -4.64
N GLU A 715 -25.77 -1.48 -4.21
CA GLU A 715 -25.31 -2.51 -3.27
C GLU A 715 -24.13 -3.34 -3.80
N ARG A 716 -24.06 -3.52 -5.12
CA ARG A 716 -22.96 -4.23 -5.79
C ARG A 716 -21.76 -3.34 -6.10
N MET A 717 -21.90 -2.03 -6.02
CA MET A 717 -20.86 -1.08 -6.41
C MET A 717 -19.76 -1.00 -5.35
N THR A 718 -18.49 -1.19 -5.76
CA THR A 718 -17.33 -0.96 -4.89
C THR A 718 -17.05 0.53 -4.76
N LEU A 719 -16.32 0.94 -3.70
CA LEU A 719 -15.92 2.34 -3.51
C LEU A 719 -15.11 2.86 -4.71
N VAL A 720 -14.18 2.06 -5.22
CA VAL A 720 -13.38 2.41 -6.41
C VAL A 720 -14.25 2.63 -7.65
N GLN A 721 -15.28 1.79 -7.83
CA GLN A 721 -16.24 1.96 -8.92
C GLN A 721 -17.08 3.23 -8.75
N ALA A 722 -17.51 3.55 -7.51
CA ALA A 722 -18.25 4.78 -7.24
C ALA A 722 -17.42 6.03 -7.48
N ILE A 723 -16.15 6.04 -7.07
CA ILE A 723 -15.19 7.11 -7.36
C ILE A 723 -15.02 7.27 -8.87
N ALA A 724 -14.71 6.18 -9.56
CA ALA A 724 -14.51 6.19 -11.01
C ALA A 724 -15.78 6.63 -11.77
N TYR A 725 -16.94 6.21 -11.32
CA TYR A 725 -18.25 6.64 -11.87
C TYR A 725 -18.42 8.15 -11.69
N SER A 726 -18.22 8.66 -10.49
CA SER A 726 -18.40 10.09 -10.18
C SER A 726 -17.41 11.01 -10.89
N LEU A 727 -16.19 10.56 -11.15
CA LEU A 727 -15.17 11.32 -11.88
C LEU A 727 -15.33 11.24 -13.41
N ARG A 728 -15.89 10.15 -13.95
CA ARG A 728 -16.07 9.98 -15.41
C ARG A 728 -17.22 10.78 -16.00
N GLU A 729 -18.31 10.97 -15.27
CA GLU A 729 -19.45 11.74 -15.76
C GLU A 729 -19.20 13.23 -15.95
N THR A 730 -18.11 13.75 -15.35
CA THR A 730 -17.69 15.15 -15.59
C THR A 730 -16.98 15.35 -16.94
N VAL A 731 -16.57 14.26 -17.60
CA VAL A 731 -15.98 14.27 -18.94
C VAL A 731 -17.05 14.09 -20.04
N ALA A 732 -18.20 13.50 -19.70
CA ALA A 732 -19.24 13.15 -20.67
C ALA A 732 -20.21 14.29 -21.02
N ASP A 733 -20.36 15.31 -20.18
CA ASP A 733 -21.31 16.41 -20.41
C ASP A 733 -20.77 17.58 -21.24
N HIS A 734 -19.51 17.52 -21.69
CA HIS A 734 -18.89 18.57 -22.52
C HIS A 734 -18.09 18.05 -23.73
N ASP A 735 -18.30 16.82 -24.16
CA ASP A 735 -17.59 16.32 -25.33
C ASP A 735 -18.49 16.01 -26.54
N ASP A 736 -18.84 17.07 -27.29
CA ASP A 736 -19.29 17.00 -28.69
C ASP A 736 -18.11 16.56 -29.61
N SER A 737 -17.09 15.91 -29.07
CA SER A 737 -15.96 15.41 -29.85
C SER A 737 -16.32 14.10 -30.55
N PRO A 738 -16.22 14.01 -31.85
CA PRO A 738 -16.42 12.77 -32.60
C PRO A 738 -15.29 11.75 -32.34
N LEU A 739 -14.29 12.12 -31.51
CA LEU A 739 -13.15 11.28 -31.18
C LEU A 739 -13.43 10.37 -29.96
N SER A 740 -12.97 9.12 -30.02
CA SER A 740 -12.88 8.26 -28.84
C SER A 740 -11.81 8.74 -27.87
N GLN A 741 -11.90 8.37 -26.57
CA GLN A 741 -10.91 8.75 -25.57
C GLN A 741 -9.47 8.44 -26.01
N ARG A 742 -9.25 7.31 -26.65
CA ARG A 742 -7.92 6.91 -27.15
C ARG A 742 -7.42 7.78 -28.30
N GLU A 743 -8.32 8.20 -29.16
CA GLU A 743 -8.01 9.16 -30.23
C GLU A 743 -7.73 10.55 -29.66
N LEU A 744 -8.44 10.94 -28.58
CA LEU A 744 -8.18 12.20 -27.89
C LEU A 744 -6.81 12.19 -27.21
N ASP A 745 -6.43 11.10 -26.51
CA ASP A 745 -5.11 10.92 -25.91
C ASP A 745 -3.99 11.08 -26.95
N VAL A 746 -4.17 10.44 -28.13
CA VAL A 746 -3.21 10.57 -29.25
C VAL A 746 -3.16 12.00 -29.80
N ALA A 747 -4.30 12.68 -29.90
CA ALA A 747 -4.35 14.07 -30.35
C ALA A 747 -3.64 15.02 -29.37
N MET A 748 -3.85 14.86 -28.07
CA MET A 748 -3.20 15.66 -27.02
C MET A 748 -1.68 15.46 -27.00
N LEU A 749 -1.21 14.22 -27.05
CA LEU A 749 0.23 13.91 -27.12
C LEU A 749 0.87 14.41 -28.43
N THR A 750 0.08 14.46 -29.51
CA THR A 750 0.51 15.08 -30.77
C THR A 750 0.68 16.60 -30.61
N ALA A 751 -0.17 17.25 -29.82
CA ALA A 751 -0.08 18.67 -29.49
C ALA A 751 1.13 19.00 -28.60
N GLU A 752 1.56 18.05 -27.75
CA GLU A 752 2.80 18.14 -26.98
C GLU A 752 4.07 18.00 -27.86
N GLY A 753 3.93 17.71 -29.15
CA GLY A 753 5.04 17.59 -30.10
C GLY A 753 5.71 16.21 -30.15
N LEU A 754 5.17 15.18 -29.46
CA LEU A 754 5.75 13.85 -29.42
C LEU A 754 5.66 13.17 -30.81
N THR A 755 6.67 12.38 -31.16
CA THR A 755 6.67 11.53 -32.39
C THR A 755 5.74 10.32 -32.22
N ASN A 756 5.38 9.64 -33.31
CA ASN A 756 4.54 8.43 -33.23
C ASN A 756 5.17 7.35 -32.34
N ARG A 757 6.49 7.25 -32.34
CA ARG A 757 7.25 6.31 -31.51
C ARG A 757 7.14 6.65 -30.03
N GLU A 758 7.26 7.92 -29.67
CA GLU A 758 7.14 8.38 -28.29
C GLU A 758 5.70 8.25 -27.78
N ILE A 759 4.71 8.58 -28.62
CA ILE A 759 3.29 8.35 -28.33
C ILE A 759 3.01 6.86 -28.13
N ALA A 760 3.58 5.99 -28.96
CA ALA A 760 3.44 4.54 -28.86
C ALA A 760 3.97 4.02 -27.53
N VAL A 761 5.14 4.48 -27.10
CA VAL A 761 5.75 4.14 -25.81
C VAL A 761 4.86 4.64 -24.65
N ARG A 762 4.45 5.91 -24.70
CA ARG A 762 3.66 6.54 -23.63
C ARG A 762 2.28 5.91 -23.44
N LEU A 763 1.67 5.45 -24.53
CA LEU A 763 0.35 4.82 -24.52
C LEU A 763 0.40 3.29 -24.51
N SER A 764 1.59 2.69 -24.46
CA SER A 764 1.81 1.22 -24.50
C SER A 764 1.11 0.54 -25.67
N ILE A 765 1.23 1.13 -26.89
CA ILE A 765 0.68 0.60 -28.16
C ILE A 765 1.77 0.54 -29.24
N SER A 766 1.47 -0.09 -30.38
CA SER A 766 2.41 -0.08 -31.50
C SER A 766 2.41 1.26 -32.23
N GLU A 767 3.55 1.64 -32.84
CA GLU A 767 3.66 2.85 -33.67
C GLU A 767 2.65 2.84 -34.81
N ARG A 768 2.37 1.67 -35.39
CA ARG A 768 1.33 1.48 -36.41
C ARG A 768 -0.08 1.74 -35.87
N THR A 769 -0.31 1.46 -34.60
CA THR A 769 -1.60 1.77 -33.94
C THR A 769 -1.78 3.28 -33.76
N VAL A 770 -0.71 4.01 -33.45
CA VAL A 770 -0.72 5.48 -33.37
C VAL A 770 -1.03 6.08 -34.77
N GLU A 771 -0.41 5.57 -35.82
CA GLU A 771 -0.71 5.98 -37.20
C GLU A 771 -2.18 5.78 -37.56
N THR A 772 -2.74 4.63 -37.19
CA THR A 772 -4.16 4.31 -37.40
C THR A 772 -5.08 5.29 -36.65
N HIS A 773 -4.77 5.60 -35.39
CA HIS A 773 -5.52 6.58 -34.62
C HIS A 773 -5.42 8.00 -35.25
N LEU A 774 -4.25 8.43 -35.67
CA LEU A 774 -4.06 9.71 -36.34
C LEU A 774 -4.82 9.78 -37.67
N LEU A 775 -4.92 8.67 -38.38
CA LEU A 775 -5.75 8.60 -39.60
C LEU A 775 -7.23 8.75 -39.26
N HIS A 776 -7.72 8.03 -38.26
CA HIS A 776 -9.12 8.12 -37.80
C HIS A 776 -9.44 9.52 -37.27
N ILE A 777 -8.56 10.14 -36.46
CA ILE A 777 -8.72 11.52 -35.96
C ILE A 777 -8.88 12.48 -37.14
N ARG A 778 -7.99 12.40 -38.13
CA ARG A 778 -8.06 13.26 -39.32
C ARG A 778 -9.37 13.06 -40.09
N THR A 779 -9.80 11.82 -40.26
CA THR A 779 -11.03 11.49 -40.94
C THR A 779 -12.28 12.01 -40.21
N LYS A 780 -12.30 11.84 -38.89
CA LYS A 780 -13.45 12.24 -38.05
C LYS A 780 -13.57 13.76 -37.91
N LEU A 781 -12.44 14.48 -37.91
CA LEU A 781 -12.39 15.93 -37.76
C LEU A 781 -12.24 16.71 -39.08
N ASP A 782 -12.23 16.00 -40.23
CA ASP A 782 -11.95 16.51 -41.56
C ASP A 782 -10.64 17.34 -41.63
N LEU A 783 -9.57 16.80 -41.00
CA LEU A 783 -8.24 17.41 -40.94
C LEU A 783 -7.30 16.70 -41.93
N ARG A 784 -6.40 17.48 -42.57
CA ARG A 784 -5.50 16.91 -43.59
C ARG A 784 -4.10 16.61 -43.08
N THR A 785 -3.64 17.31 -42.04
CA THR A 785 -2.26 17.24 -41.55
C THR A 785 -2.17 16.98 -40.06
N ARG A 786 -1.03 16.41 -39.65
CA ARG A 786 -0.70 16.21 -38.22
C ARG A 786 -0.68 17.54 -37.44
N ALA A 787 -0.18 18.62 -38.09
CA ALA A 787 -0.15 19.94 -37.49
C ALA A 787 -1.55 20.50 -37.20
N GLN A 788 -2.54 20.20 -38.05
CA GLN A 788 -3.93 20.57 -37.81
C GLN A 788 -4.54 19.77 -36.65
N VAL A 789 -4.17 18.51 -36.48
CA VAL A 789 -4.57 17.71 -35.29
C VAL A 789 -3.99 18.34 -34.01
N ALA A 790 -2.70 18.70 -34.02
CA ALA A 790 -2.05 19.36 -32.90
C ALA A 790 -2.70 20.73 -32.58
N ALA A 791 -2.98 21.54 -33.59
CA ALA A 791 -3.65 22.84 -33.42
C ALA A 791 -5.06 22.70 -32.81
N TRP A 792 -5.85 21.76 -33.32
CA TRP A 792 -7.17 21.43 -32.80
C TRP A 792 -7.12 21.01 -31.32
N ALA A 793 -6.15 20.16 -30.95
CA ALA A 793 -6.00 19.70 -29.58
C ALA A 793 -5.52 20.82 -28.63
N VAL A 794 -4.64 21.73 -29.09
CA VAL A 794 -4.21 22.94 -28.34
C VAL A 794 -5.37 23.91 -28.10
N GLU A 795 -6.20 24.14 -29.09
CA GLU A 795 -7.39 25.00 -28.93
C GLU A 795 -8.35 24.45 -27.89
N ARG A 796 -8.56 23.13 -27.87
CA ARG A 796 -9.44 22.46 -26.92
C ARG A 796 -8.82 22.40 -25.51
N GLY A 797 -7.52 22.17 -25.38
CA GLY A 797 -6.79 22.24 -24.12
C GLY A 797 -6.78 23.66 -23.51
N ARG A 798 -6.77 24.71 -24.32
CA ARG A 798 -6.86 26.09 -23.85
C ARG A 798 -8.26 26.48 -23.39
N VAL A 799 -9.29 25.90 -23.92
CA VAL A 799 -10.68 26.09 -23.44
C VAL A 799 -10.89 25.42 -22.10
N SER A 800 -10.27 24.24 -21.88
CA SER A 800 -10.28 23.55 -20.58
C SER A 800 -9.47 24.27 -19.49
N SER A 801 -8.42 25.02 -19.84
CA SER A 801 -7.57 25.76 -18.88
C SER A 801 -8.05 27.22 -18.60
N ARG A 802 -9.12 27.70 -19.26
CA ARG A 802 -9.72 29.02 -19.07
C ARG A 802 -11.12 29.00 -18.42
N ARG A 803 -11.60 27.83 -18.08
CA ARG A 803 -12.79 27.62 -17.25
C ARG A 803 -12.38 26.94 -15.93
#